data_fad16a9dc75cab5bb9eb40d742537f1a
#
_entry.id   fad16a9dc75cab5bb9eb40d742537f1a
#
_cell.length_a   1.000
_cell.length_b   1.000
_cell.length_c   1.000
_cell.angle_alpha   90.00
_cell.angle_beta   90.00
_cell.angle_gamma   90.00
#
_symmetry.space_group_name_H-M   'P 1'
#
loop_
_entity.id
_entity.type
_entity.pdbx_description
1 polymer ?
#
loop_
_entity_poly.entity_id
_entity_poly.type
_entity_poly.pdbx_seq_one_letter_code
_entity_poly.pdbx_strand_id
1 'polypeptide(L)'
;MEKFEHEYGAEQIQVLEGLEAVRKRPGMYIGSVSIRGLHHLVYEIVDNCVDEALAGYCTEIDIKIEPGNVISVEDNGRGIPVDIHPKTKISAAETVYTKLHAGGKFGGDSGYKDSGGLHGVGASGVNALSNWTEVTIQRDGGIFEMKFERGKTVEPLTRIGDSKKTGTKVRFLADDTIFETLEYDYETLENRFREMAFLTKGLKINISDLRDEENIKKAEFHFEGGLNSFVEYLVQNKEKIHPKPIYIEKDGDVPVEVAFQYTTAYSENIYTFVNNINTIEGGTHLEGFKRGLTKAFNDYARGHGLLKDKDPNLQGEDIREGITAVVSVKVKEPQFEGQTKTKLGNSNVSGVVASLVNDALSTFLEENPGVGKAILEKCINASRAREAARKARELVRRKSALETSTLPGKLADCSSKNPEECEVYIVEGDSAGGSAKQGRDRKFQAILPLWGKMLNVEKSRADKIYNNDKLQPVILAVGAGIGKDFDISKIRYGKVIIMADADVDGAHIRTLLLTFFFRYMRPLIENGNVYLAQPPLYKLSKKGMQDVYCYTDDDLANAFKELAEKGISRDQVGIQRYKGLGEMNPEQLWETTMDPEHRILIKVTMEDAIKADSIFTLLMGDEIEPRRKFIEENAKFVKNLDI
;
A
#
# COMPACT_ATOMS: atom_id res chain seq x y z
N MET A 1 38.04 -7.03 -16.36
CA MET A 1 37.16 -5.98 -16.94
C MET A 1 37.59 -5.78 -18.37
N GLU A 2 36.90 -6.39 -19.30
CA GLU A 2 37.05 -6.10 -20.72
C GLU A 2 36.53 -4.69 -20.98
N LYS A 3 37.41 -3.81 -21.50
CA LYS A 3 36.99 -2.51 -22.01
C LYS A 3 36.16 -2.77 -23.25
N PHE A 4 34.85 -2.49 -23.20
CA PHE A 4 34.05 -2.36 -24.40
C PHE A 4 34.54 -1.12 -25.16
N GLU A 5 35.30 -1.32 -26.24
CA GLU A 5 35.68 -0.29 -27.21
C GLU A 5 34.48 -0.05 -28.15
N HIS A 6 33.45 0.61 -27.64
CA HIS A 6 32.51 1.31 -28.50
C HIS A 6 32.75 2.81 -28.33
N GLU A 7 33.21 3.47 -29.40
CA GLU A 7 33.28 4.92 -29.44
C GLU A 7 31.88 5.49 -29.16
N TYR A 8 31.74 6.17 -28.02
CA TYR A 8 30.51 6.89 -27.65
C TYR A 8 30.47 8.19 -28.45
N GLY A 9 29.80 8.15 -29.62
CA GLY A 9 29.63 9.29 -30.53
C GLY A 9 28.19 9.82 -30.53
N ALA A 10 27.99 10.96 -31.21
CA ALA A 10 26.68 11.62 -31.31
C ALA A 10 25.59 10.71 -31.94
N GLU A 11 25.97 9.77 -32.79
CA GLU A 11 25.07 8.80 -33.46
C GLU A 11 24.45 7.80 -32.49
N GLN A 12 25.02 7.64 -31.28
CA GLN A 12 24.50 6.74 -30.24
C GLN A 12 23.50 7.44 -29.30
N ILE A 13 23.35 8.76 -29.42
CA ILE A 13 22.37 9.53 -28.68
C ILE A 13 21.01 9.39 -29.37
N GLN A 14 20.13 8.53 -28.81
CA GLN A 14 18.77 8.37 -29.30
C GLN A 14 17.87 9.47 -28.74
N VAL A 15 17.23 10.24 -29.60
CA VAL A 15 16.16 11.17 -29.20
C VAL A 15 14.82 10.44 -29.36
N LEU A 16 14.11 10.24 -28.25
CA LEU A 16 12.78 9.66 -28.25
C LEU A 16 11.75 10.78 -28.29
N GLU A 17 10.90 10.79 -29.28
CA GLU A 17 9.86 11.81 -29.45
C GLU A 17 8.47 11.24 -29.12
N GLY A 18 7.63 12.07 -28.50
CA GLY A 18 6.22 11.78 -28.27
C GLY A 18 5.98 10.52 -27.44
N LEU A 19 4.99 9.72 -27.84
CA LEU A 19 4.54 8.53 -27.11
C LEU A 19 5.52 7.34 -27.18
N GLU A 20 6.50 7.35 -28.06
CA GLU A 20 7.55 6.31 -28.10
C GLU A 20 8.42 6.35 -26.84
N ALA A 21 8.63 7.54 -26.26
CA ALA A 21 9.35 7.69 -25.00
C ALA A 21 8.63 6.96 -23.86
N VAL A 22 7.30 7.05 -23.82
CA VAL A 22 6.45 6.38 -22.82
C VAL A 22 6.57 4.86 -22.96
N ARG A 23 6.48 4.33 -24.18
CA ARG A 23 6.58 2.89 -24.44
C ARG A 23 7.96 2.31 -24.12
N LYS A 24 9.04 3.05 -24.39
CA LYS A 24 10.41 2.61 -24.08
C LYS A 24 10.77 2.69 -22.60
N ARG A 25 10.17 3.61 -21.86
CA ARG A 25 10.45 3.87 -20.43
C ARG A 25 9.16 3.99 -19.62
N PRO A 26 8.26 2.98 -19.62
CA PRO A 26 6.96 3.08 -18.96
C PRO A 26 7.08 3.38 -17.46
N GLY A 27 8.09 2.82 -16.78
CA GLY A 27 8.33 3.05 -15.36
C GLY A 27 8.51 4.52 -14.97
N MET A 28 8.95 5.39 -15.87
CA MET A 28 9.06 6.84 -15.61
C MET A 28 7.68 7.52 -15.52
N TYR A 29 6.63 6.95 -16.12
CA TYR A 29 5.29 7.53 -16.22
C TYR A 29 4.29 6.86 -15.28
N ILE A 30 4.38 5.53 -15.13
CA ILE A 30 3.44 4.73 -14.33
C ILE A 30 4.09 4.01 -13.14
N GLY A 31 5.39 4.26 -12.88
CA GLY A 31 6.14 3.74 -11.75
C GLY A 31 6.66 2.31 -11.91
N SER A 32 5.90 1.40 -12.52
CA SER A 32 6.30 0.00 -12.78
C SER A 32 5.52 -0.60 -13.94
N VAL A 33 5.92 -1.78 -14.41
CA VAL A 33 5.17 -2.59 -15.40
C VAL A 33 4.51 -3.83 -14.78
N SER A 34 4.56 -3.94 -13.45
CA SER A 34 3.86 -4.95 -12.67
C SER A 34 2.35 -4.66 -12.60
N ILE A 35 1.59 -5.49 -11.89
CA ILE A 35 0.15 -5.27 -11.62
C ILE A 35 -0.15 -3.87 -11.07
N ARG A 36 0.75 -3.27 -10.27
CA ARG A 36 0.61 -1.91 -9.76
C ARG A 36 0.58 -0.87 -10.88
N GLY A 37 1.49 -0.98 -11.86
CA GLY A 37 1.47 -0.10 -13.03
C GLY A 37 0.27 -0.35 -13.93
N LEU A 38 -0.20 -1.60 -14.02
CA LEU A 38 -1.43 -1.95 -14.75
C LEU A 38 -2.65 -1.24 -14.14
N HIS A 39 -2.82 -1.29 -12.81
CA HIS A 39 -3.88 -0.57 -12.10
C HIS A 39 -3.76 0.95 -12.27
N HIS A 40 -2.54 1.47 -12.37
CA HIS A 40 -2.32 2.91 -12.54
C HIS A 40 -2.94 3.44 -13.84
N LEU A 41 -3.01 2.64 -14.91
CA LEU A 41 -3.72 3.02 -16.14
C LEU A 41 -5.20 3.31 -15.87
N VAL A 42 -5.84 2.50 -15.04
CA VAL A 42 -7.25 2.70 -14.66
C VAL A 42 -7.40 3.97 -13.85
N TYR A 43 -6.50 4.20 -12.89
CA TYR A 43 -6.53 5.39 -12.04
C TYR A 43 -6.39 6.67 -12.85
N GLU A 44 -5.52 6.73 -13.86
CA GLU A 44 -5.33 7.92 -14.70
C GLU A 44 -6.61 8.30 -15.48
N ILE A 45 -7.39 7.32 -15.93
CA ILE A 45 -8.67 7.61 -16.60
C ILE A 45 -9.73 8.03 -15.59
N VAL A 46 -9.86 7.33 -14.44
CA VAL A 46 -10.83 7.67 -13.40
C VAL A 46 -10.53 9.04 -12.77
N ASP A 47 -9.24 9.38 -12.55
CA ASP A 47 -8.84 10.69 -12.04
C ASP A 47 -9.32 11.83 -12.96
N ASN A 48 -9.36 11.62 -14.28
CA ASN A 48 -9.92 12.60 -15.20
C ASN A 48 -11.44 12.79 -15.01
N CYS A 49 -12.17 11.70 -14.71
CA CYS A 49 -13.61 11.77 -14.40
C CYS A 49 -13.84 12.46 -13.04
N VAL A 50 -12.98 12.18 -12.04
CA VAL A 50 -13.02 12.85 -10.73
C VAL A 50 -12.74 14.35 -10.86
N ASP A 51 -11.81 14.76 -11.73
CA ASP A 51 -11.56 16.18 -12.00
C ASP A 51 -12.81 16.88 -12.58
N GLU A 52 -13.60 16.20 -13.43
CA GLU A 52 -14.91 16.70 -13.89
C GLU A 52 -15.91 16.81 -12.73
N ALA A 53 -15.87 15.89 -11.76
CA ALA A 53 -16.71 15.95 -10.57
C ALA A 53 -16.30 17.09 -9.64
N LEU A 54 -15.01 17.30 -9.42
CA LEU A 54 -14.49 18.44 -8.64
C LEU A 54 -14.83 19.79 -9.29
N ALA A 55 -14.91 19.83 -10.62
CA ALA A 55 -15.39 21.00 -11.37
C ALA A 55 -16.92 21.17 -11.33
N GLY A 56 -17.67 20.24 -10.73
CA GLY A 56 -19.10 20.28 -10.55
C GLY A 56 -19.93 19.79 -11.74
N TYR A 57 -19.33 19.10 -12.72
CA TYR A 57 -20.00 18.67 -13.94
C TYR A 57 -20.26 17.17 -14.02
N CYS A 58 -19.60 16.35 -13.23
CA CYS A 58 -19.80 14.90 -13.18
C CYS A 58 -20.38 14.48 -11.82
N THR A 59 -21.38 13.60 -11.84
CA THR A 59 -22.04 13.07 -10.65
C THR A 59 -21.98 11.56 -10.57
N GLU A 60 -21.65 10.87 -11.67
CA GLU A 60 -21.58 9.41 -11.73
C GLU A 60 -20.45 8.94 -12.64
N ILE A 61 -19.72 7.94 -12.16
CA ILE A 61 -18.65 7.24 -12.89
C ILE A 61 -18.97 5.75 -12.87
N ASP A 62 -18.94 5.10 -14.03
CA ASP A 62 -19.18 3.67 -14.21
C ASP A 62 -17.91 2.99 -14.74
N ILE A 63 -17.37 2.03 -13.98
CA ILE A 63 -16.12 1.33 -14.27
C ILE A 63 -16.41 -0.15 -14.45
N LYS A 64 -15.94 -0.75 -15.54
CA LYS A 64 -16.12 -2.16 -15.84
C LYS A 64 -14.80 -2.82 -16.19
N ILE A 65 -14.58 -4.01 -15.63
CA ILE A 65 -13.58 -4.96 -16.09
C ILE A 65 -14.34 -5.94 -16.97
N GLU A 66 -14.22 -5.77 -18.28
CA GLU A 66 -14.92 -6.57 -19.28
C GLU A 66 -14.15 -7.89 -19.56
N PRO A 67 -14.80 -8.91 -20.18
CA PRO A 67 -14.10 -10.11 -20.63
C PRO A 67 -12.86 -9.79 -21.48
N GLY A 68 -11.78 -10.56 -21.30
CA GLY A 68 -10.50 -10.33 -21.94
C GLY A 68 -9.67 -9.21 -21.31
N ASN A 69 -9.98 -8.84 -20.05
CA ASN A 69 -9.28 -7.79 -19.30
C ASN A 69 -9.33 -6.39 -19.96
N VAL A 70 -10.43 -6.10 -20.65
CA VAL A 70 -10.70 -4.78 -21.18
C VAL A 70 -11.25 -3.90 -20.07
N ILE A 71 -10.71 -2.71 -19.90
CA ILE A 71 -11.25 -1.70 -18.98
C ILE A 71 -12.18 -0.76 -19.75
N SER A 72 -13.33 -0.48 -19.15
CA SER A 72 -14.27 0.55 -19.61
C SER A 72 -14.54 1.52 -18.47
N VAL A 73 -14.33 2.81 -18.69
CA VAL A 73 -14.64 3.89 -17.74
C VAL A 73 -15.55 4.89 -18.44
N GLU A 74 -16.69 5.19 -17.85
CA GLU A 74 -17.68 6.13 -18.41
C GLU A 74 -18.07 7.15 -17.33
N ASP A 75 -18.07 8.44 -17.68
CA ASP A 75 -18.54 9.54 -16.84
C ASP A 75 -19.73 10.25 -17.49
N ASN A 76 -20.50 10.99 -16.68
CA ASN A 76 -21.58 11.84 -17.13
C ASN A 76 -21.22 13.34 -17.12
N GLY A 77 -19.93 13.66 -17.24
CA GLY A 77 -19.43 15.03 -17.28
C GLY A 77 -19.72 15.78 -18.58
N ARG A 78 -18.99 16.85 -18.87
CA ARG A 78 -19.18 17.69 -20.07
C ARG A 78 -18.79 17.00 -21.39
N GLY A 79 -18.00 15.94 -21.34
CA GLY A 79 -17.31 15.36 -22.48
C GLY A 79 -16.09 16.17 -22.91
N ILE A 80 -15.05 15.49 -23.41
CA ILE A 80 -13.84 16.12 -23.93
C ILE A 80 -14.20 17.01 -25.12
N PRO A 81 -13.60 18.23 -25.29
CA PRO A 81 -13.83 19.09 -26.45
C PRO A 81 -13.53 18.39 -27.77
N VAL A 82 -14.45 18.52 -28.72
CA VAL A 82 -14.36 17.84 -30.04
C VAL A 82 -13.87 18.76 -31.17
N ASP A 83 -13.79 20.06 -30.90
CA ASP A 83 -13.35 21.08 -31.85
C ASP A 83 -11.90 20.89 -32.29
N ILE A 84 -11.56 21.43 -33.46
CA ILE A 84 -10.18 21.42 -33.97
C ILE A 84 -9.29 22.33 -33.12
N HIS A 85 -8.24 21.76 -32.55
CA HIS A 85 -7.29 22.50 -31.73
C HIS A 85 -6.43 23.45 -32.58
N PRO A 86 -6.33 24.73 -32.24
CA PRO A 86 -5.74 25.76 -33.13
C PRO A 86 -4.25 25.52 -33.44
N LYS A 87 -3.49 24.92 -32.51
CA LYS A 87 -2.06 24.65 -32.71
C LYS A 87 -1.79 23.30 -33.40
N THR A 88 -2.47 22.23 -33.00
CA THR A 88 -2.20 20.88 -33.53
C THR A 88 -2.91 20.56 -34.83
N LYS A 89 -3.97 21.30 -35.18
CA LYS A 89 -4.81 21.13 -36.39
C LYS A 89 -5.55 19.79 -36.47
N ILE A 90 -5.58 19.03 -35.37
CA ILE A 90 -6.42 17.84 -35.12
C ILE A 90 -7.44 18.16 -34.05
N SER A 91 -8.39 17.28 -33.74
CA SER A 91 -9.36 17.52 -32.68
C SER A 91 -8.68 17.69 -31.32
N ALA A 92 -9.30 18.47 -30.43
CA ALA A 92 -8.79 18.64 -29.06
C ALA A 92 -8.72 17.29 -28.34
N ALA A 93 -9.73 16.44 -28.51
CA ALA A 93 -9.76 15.08 -27.97
C ALA A 93 -8.58 14.24 -28.47
N GLU A 94 -8.33 14.19 -29.78
CA GLU A 94 -7.18 13.46 -30.33
C GLU A 94 -5.83 14.04 -29.83
N THR A 95 -5.76 15.37 -29.67
CA THR A 95 -4.57 16.02 -29.11
C THR A 95 -4.26 15.53 -27.70
N VAL A 96 -5.26 15.39 -26.82
CA VAL A 96 -5.11 14.90 -25.44
C VAL A 96 -4.58 13.47 -25.39
N TYR A 97 -4.99 12.61 -26.31
CA TYR A 97 -4.56 11.20 -26.35
C TYR A 97 -3.24 10.96 -27.11
N THR A 98 -2.79 11.89 -27.96
CA THR A 98 -1.61 11.67 -28.84
C THR A 98 -0.42 12.58 -28.51
N LYS A 99 -0.62 13.63 -27.72
CA LYS A 99 0.46 14.57 -27.38
C LYS A 99 0.73 14.56 -25.87
N LEU A 100 2.01 14.42 -25.49
CA LEU A 100 2.43 14.63 -24.12
C LEU A 100 2.30 16.11 -23.75
N HIS A 101 1.99 16.36 -22.48
CA HIS A 101 1.79 17.72 -21.94
C HIS A 101 0.69 18.50 -22.65
N ALA A 102 -0.36 17.79 -23.10
CA ALA A 102 -1.57 18.38 -23.65
C ALA A 102 -2.74 18.16 -22.68
N GLY A 103 -3.50 19.21 -22.40
CA GLY A 103 -4.67 19.15 -21.52
C GLY A 103 -5.25 20.51 -21.24
N GLY A 104 -6.51 20.55 -20.83
CA GLY A 104 -7.25 21.77 -20.45
C GLY A 104 -7.02 22.25 -19.01
N LYS A 105 -6.07 21.63 -18.28
CA LYS A 105 -5.85 21.86 -16.85
C LYS A 105 -4.60 22.72 -16.55
N PHE A 106 -3.96 23.27 -17.57
CA PHE A 106 -2.77 24.12 -17.49
C PHE A 106 -3.13 25.61 -17.48
N GLY A 107 -3.23 26.25 -16.31
CA GLY A 107 -3.31 27.71 -16.20
C GLY A 107 -4.64 28.27 -15.68
N GLY A 108 -4.59 29.50 -15.19
CA GLY A 108 -5.60 30.16 -14.35
C GLY A 108 -6.99 30.44 -14.95
N ASP A 109 -7.18 30.38 -16.27
CA ASP A 109 -8.47 30.50 -16.97
C ASP A 109 -9.01 29.16 -17.45
N SER A 110 -8.40 28.04 -17.04
CA SER A 110 -8.94 26.71 -17.33
C SER A 110 -10.21 26.49 -16.50
N GLY A 111 -11.22 25.85 -17.05
CA GLY A 111 -12.47 25.54 -16.34
C GLY A 111 -12.33 24.58 -15.15
N TYR A 112 -11.10 24.35 -14.66
CA TYR A 112 -10.75 23.51 -13.53
C TYR A 112 -9.97 24.33 -12.50
N LYS A 113 -10.58 24.58 -11.32
CA LYS A 113 -9.93 25.34 -10.22
C LYS A 113 -8.93 24.48 -9.45
N ASP A 114 -9.27 23.20 -9.24
CA ASP A 114 -8.55 22.25 -8.41
C ASP A 114 -8.53 20.90 -9.11
N SER A 115 -7.47 20.56 -9.83
CA SER A 115 -7.38 19.28 -10.55
C SER A 115 -6.18 18.45 -10.07
N GLY A 116 -6.33 17.11 -10.12
CA GLY A 116 -5.25 16.16 -9.87
C GLY A 116 -4.34 15.95 -11.10
N GLY A 117 -4.87 16.16 -12.30
CA GLY A 117 -4.21 15.93 -13.57
C GLY A 117 -3.33 17.10 -14.05
N LEU A 118 -2.16 17.31 -13.44
CA LEU A 118 -1.30 18.49 -13.66
C LEU A 118 -0.31 18.37 -14.82
N HIS A 119 0.05 17.16 -15.23
CA HIS A 119 1.16 16.94 -16.18
C HIS A 119 0.72 16.75 -17.62
N GLY A 120 -0.59 16.51 -17.88
CA GLY A 120 -1.13 16.27 -19.22
C GLY A 120 -0.52 15.05 -19.90
N VAL A 121 -0.23 13.99 -19.12
CA VAL A 121 0.36 12.75 -19.61
C VAL A 121 -0.50 11.52 -19.35
N GLY A 122 -1.53 11.59 -18.48
CA GLY A 122 -2.33 10.43 -18.07
C GLY A 122 -3.03 9.76 -19.26
N ALA A 123 -3.93 10.45 -19.95
CA ALA A 123 -4.66 9.89 -21.09
C ALA A 123 -3.74 9.45 -22.25
N SER A 124 -2.74 10.26 -22.57
CA SER A 124 -1.75 9.90 -23.60
C SER A 124 -0.84 8.75 -23.20
N GLY A 125 -0.52 8.63 -21.90
CA GLY A 125 0.20 7.51 -21.31
C GLY A 125 -0.58 6.20 -21.41
N VAL A 126 -1.87 6.21 -21.03
CA VAL A 126 -2.76 5.05 -21.17
C VAL A 126 -2.85 4.61 -22.62
N ASN A 127 -3.06 5.55 -23.55
CA ASN A 127 -3.09 5.26 -24.98
C ASN A 127 -1.77 4.64 -25.47
N ALA A 128 -0.63 5.20 -25.07
CA ALA A 128 0.70 4.69 -25.45
C ALA A 128 0.97 3.27 -24.96
N LEU A 129 0.47 2.93 -23.74
CA LEU A 129 0.73 1.65 -23.07
C LEU A 129 -0.40 0.62 -23.27
N SER A 130 -1.38 0.95 -24.13
CA SER A 130 -2.46 0.04 -24.51
C SER A 130 -2.23 -0.56 -25.89
N ASN A 131 -2.65 -1.79 -26.08
CA ASN A 131 -2.73 -2.43 -27.38
C ASN A 131 -3.69 -1.64 -28.28
N TRP A 132 -4.87 -1.33 -27.74
CA TRP A 132 -5.83 -0.43 -28.36
C TRP A 132 -6.58 0.43 -27.32
N THR A 133 -7.02 1.60 -27.76
CA THR A 133 -7.86 2.51 -26.96
C THR A 133 -9.00 3.03 -27.82
N GLU A 134 -10.22 2.99 -27.31
CA GLU A 134 -11.45 3.51 -27.94
C GLU A 134 -12.04 4.59 -27.04
N VAL A 135 -12.35 5.73 -27.62
CA VAL A 135 -12.90 6.88 -26.87
C VAL A 135 -14.19 7.32 -27.54
N THR A 136 -15.28 7.27 -26.77
CA THR A 136 -16.60 7.77 -27.18
C THR A 136 -16.91 9.03 -26.38
N ILE A 137 -17.27 10.11 -27.05
CA ILE A 137 -17.57 11.41 -26.46
C ILE A 137 -19.01 11.80 -26.79
N GLN A 138 -19.78 12.13 -25.80
CA GLN A 138 -21.14 12.70 -25.94
C GLN A 138 -21.07 14.18 -25.57
N ARG A 139 -21.15 15.05 -26.56
CA ARG A 139 -21.05 16.50 -26.39
C ARG A 139 -21.73 17.25 -27.54
N ASP A 140 -22.26 18.44 -27.25
CA ASP A 140 -22.81 19.37 -28.24
C ASP A 140 -23.91 18.72 -29.14
N GLY A 141 -24.72 17.84 -28.56
CA GLY A 141 -25.80 17.12 -29.25
C GLY A 141 -25.31 15.94 -30.11
N GLY A 142 -24.00 15.63 -30.14
CA GLY A 142 -23.45 14.56 -30.94
C GLY A 142 -22.81 13.44 -30.10
N ILE A 143 -22.69 12.26 -30.74
CA ILE A 143 -21.85 11.16 -30.31
C ILE A 143 -20.65 11.09 -31.26
N PHE A 144 -19.46 11.13 -30.70
CA PHE A 144 -18.22 11.08 -31.44
C PHE A 144 -17.38 9.88 -30.99
N GLU A 145 -16.68 9.24 -31.92
CA GLU A 145 -15.81 8.10 -31.63
C GLU A 145 -14.46 8.27 -32.30
N MET A 146 -13.41 7.81 -31.65
CA MET A 146 -12.04 7.71 -32.18
C MET A 146 -11.35 6.47 -31.61
N LYS A 147 -10.41 5.90 -32.38
CA LYS A 147 -9.67 4.69 -31.99
C LYS A 147 -8.19 4.84 -32.22
N PHE A 148 -7.44 4.19 -31.34
CA PHE A 148 -5.99 4.19 -31.34
C PHE A 148 -5.44 2.77 -31.18
N GLU A 149 -4.28 2.53 -31.75
CA GLU A 149 -3.47 1.34 -31.53
C GLU A 149 -2.05 1.76 -31.11
N ARG A 150 -1.63 1.32 -29.92
CA ARG A 150 -0.30 1.59 -29.37
C ARG A 150 0.12 3.06 -29.46
N GLY A 151 -0.80 3.95 -29.12
CA GLY A 151 -0.60 5.39 -29.14
C GLY A 151 -0.81 6.08 -30.48
N LYS A 152 -1.08 5.35 -31.57
CA LYS A 152 -1.31 5.91 -32.90
C LYS A 152 -2.79 5.94 -33.24
N THR A 153 -3.26 7.05 -33.82
CA THR A 153 -4.63 7.16 -34.30
C THR A 153 -4.86 6.23 -35.50
N VAL A 154 -5.82 5.30 -35.39
CA VAL A 154 -6.26 4.43 -36.49
C VAL A 154 -7.59 4.88 -37.06
N GLU A 155 -8.49 5.38 -36.21
CA GLU A 155 -9.74 6.03 -36.62
C GLU A 155 -9.79 7.42 -35.98
N PRO A 156 -9.72 8.51 -36.77
CA PRO A 156 -9.80 9.88 -36.24
C PRO A 156 -11.19 10.18 -35.71
N LEU A 157 -11.32 11.20 -34.86
CA LEU A 157 -12.59 11.59 -34.26
C LEU A 157 -13.68 11.81 -35.33
N THR A 158 -14.72 10.99 -35.28
CA THR A 158 -15.83 11.02 -36.24
C THR A 158 -17.15 11.05 -35.48
N ARG A 159 -18.10 11.86 -35.95
CA ARG A 159 -19.48 11.87 -35.43
C ARG A 159 -20.21 10.63 -35.90
N ILE A 160 -20.70 9.82 -34.96
CA ILE A 160 -21.40 8.55 -35.25
C ILE A 160 -22.91 8.60 -34.95
N GLY A 161 -23.39 9.64 -34.25
CA GLY A 161 -24.81 9.74 -33.88
C GLY A 161 -25.13 11.01 -33.14
N ASP A 162 -26.37 11.06 -32.63
CA ASP A 162 -26.92 12.15 -31.83
C ASP A 162 -27.15 11.71 -30.39
N SER A 163 -26.90 12.58 -29.43
CA SER A 163 -27.14 12.34 -27.99
C SER A 163 -27.68 13.60 -27.32
N LYS A 164 -28.60 13.39 -26.36
CA LYS A 164 -29.01 14.45 -25.42
C LYS A 164 -28.17 14.43 -24.12
N LYS A 165 -27.34 13.39 -23.94
CA LYS A 165 -26.44 13.25 -22.79
C LYS A 165 -25.11 13.86 -23.10
N THR A 166 -24.35 14.14 -22.05
CA THR A 166 -22.93 14.50 -22.11
C THR A 166 -22.11 13.49 -21.33
N GLY A 167 -20.84 13.36 -21.66
CA GLY A 167 -19.89 12.47 -20.95
C GLY A 167 -18.80 11.94 -21.84
N THR A 168 -17.87 11.22 -21.23
CA THR A 168 -16.79 10.53 -21.94
C THR A 168 -16.77 9.08 -21.53
N LYS A 169 -16.62 8.18 -22.50
CA LYS A 169 -16.37 6.76 -22.27
C LYS A 169 -15.03 6.39 -22.90
N VAL A 170 -14.17 5.78 -22.09
CA VAL A 170 -12.87 5.28 -22.52
C VAL A 170 -12.83 3.78 -22.33
N ARG A 171 -12.50 3.04 -23.39
CA ARG A 171 -12.24 1.60 -23.33
C ARG A 171 -10.80 1.35 -23.77
N PHE A 172 -10.09 0.48 -23.08
CA PHE A 172 -8.72 0.13 -23.47
C PHE A 172 -8.35 -1.29 -23.05
N LEU A 173 -7.43 -1.86 -23.79
CA LEU A 173 -6.74 -3.11 -23.45
C LEU A 173 -5.25 -2.80 -23.30
N ALA A 174 -4.68 -3.05 -22.13
CA ALA A 174 -3.26 -2.86 -21.89
C ALA A 174 -2.40 -3.74 -22.82
N ASP A 175 -1.18 -3.28 -23.14
CA ASP A 175 -0.30 -3.98 -24.10
C ASP A 175 0.47 -5.09 -23.38
N ASP A 176 0.22 -6.35 -23.76
CA ASP A 176 0.85 -7.56 -23.25
C ASP A 176 2.37 -7.64 -23.51
N THR A 177 2.88 -6.83 -24.44
CA THR A 177 4.32 -6.72 -24.68
C THR A 177 5.05 -5.80 -23.70
N ILE A 178 4.31 -5.09 -22.83
CA ILE A 178 4.85 -4.14 -21.87
C ILE A 178 4.63 -4.62 -20.43
N PHE A 179 3.44 -5.11 -20.12
CA PHE A 179 3.06 -5.49 -18.76
C PHE A 179 3.36 -6.97 -18.49
N GLU A 180 3.81 -7.25 -17.27
CA GLU A 180 4.08 -8.61 -16.78
C GLU A 180 2.80 -9.46 -16.66
N THR A 181 1.66 -8.82 -16.45
CA THR A 181 0.33 -9.41 -16.38
C THR A 181 -0.72 -8.43 -16.89
N LEU A 182 -1.83 -8.94 -17.42
CA LEU A 182 -3.01 -8.16 -17.76
C LEU A 182 -4.17 -8.40 -16.79
N GLU A 183 -3.98 -9.23 -15.78
CA GLU A 183 -5.02 -9.55 -14.80
C GLU A 183 -5.18 -8.44 -13.77
N TYR A 184 -6.35 -7.80 -13.75
CA TYR A 184 -6.70 -6.79 -12.76
C TYR A 184 -7.19 -7.43 -11.47
N ASP A 185 -6.72 -6.92 -10.32
CA ASP A 185 -7.28 -7.25 -9.01
C ASP A 185 -8.47 -6.36 -8.73
N TYR A 186 -9.68 -6.96 -8.76
CA TYR A 186 -10.94 -6.27 -8.50
C TYR A 186 -10.96 -5.60 -7.12
N GLU A 187 -10.48 -6.29 -6.07
CA GLU A 187 -10.54 -5.76 -4.71
C GLU A 187 -9.64 -4.53 -4.53
N THR A 188 -8.47 -4.52 -5.16
CA THR A 188 -7.57 -3.36 -5.15
C THR A 188 -8.21 -2.14 -5.82
N LEU A 189 -8.85 -2.33 -6.98
CA LEU A 189 -9.57 -1.27 -7.67
C LEU A 189 -10.80 -0.80 -6.88
N GLU A 190 -11.57 -1.74 -6.34
CA GLU A 190 -12.76 -1.46 -5.50
C GLU A 190 -12.41 -0.57 -4.30
N ASN A 191 -11.35 -0.92 -3.57
CA ASN A 191 -10.92 -0.14 -2.41
C ASN A 191 -10.49 1.28 -2.80
N ARG A 192 -9.74 1.42 -3.89
CA ARG A 192 -9.31 2.73 -4.39
C ARG A 192 -10.50 3.61 -4.79
N PHE A 193 -11.50 3.06 -5.46
CA PHE A 193 -12.68 3.83 -5.87
C PHE A 193 -13.60 4.17 -4.69
N ARG A 194 -13.65 3.33 -3.67
CA ARG A 194 -14.29 3.65 -2.38
C ARG A 194 -13.64 4.87 -1.72
N GLU A 195 -12.30 4.94 -1.68
CA GLU A 195 -11.56 6.12 -1.17
C GLU A 195 -11.90 7.39 -1.97
N MET A 196 -11.88 7.30 -3.31
CA MET A 196 -12.21 8.43 -4.18
C MET A 196 -13.64 8.94 -3.94
N ALA A 197 -14.61 8.04 -3.72
CA ALA A 197 -16.00 8.41 -3.42
C ALA A 197 -16.11 9.11 -2.05
N PHE A 198 -15.34 8.70 -1.03
CA PHE A 198 -15.28 9.43 0.25
C PHE A 198 -14.69 10.84 0.11
N LEU A 199 -13.66 10.99 -0.73
CA LEU A 199 -12.96 12.26 -0.95
C LEU A 199 -13.75 13.24 -1.83
N THR A 200 -14.73 12.73 -2.61
CA THR A 200 -15.52 13.54 -3.53
C THR A 200 -16.99 13.44 -3.14
N LYS A 201 -17.38 14.26 -2.17
CA LYS A 201 -18.73 14.27 -1.61
C LYS A 201 -19.81 14.34 -2.70
N GLY A 202 -20.78 13.43 -2.65
CA GLY A 202 -21.90 13.37 -3.59
C GLY A 202 -21.58 12.71 -4.94
N LEU A 203 -20.33 12.32 -5.23
CA LEU A 203 -19.99 11.54 -6.41
C LEU A 203 -20.37 10.07 -6.22
N LYS A 204 -21.06 9.52 -7.21
CA LYS A 204 -21.41 8.11 -7.29
C LYS A 204 -20.38 7.38 -8.16
N ILE A 205 -19.75 6.33 -7.64
CA ILE A 205 -18.81 5.50 -8.38
C ILE A 205 -19.31 4.05 -8.37
N ASN A 206 -19.47 3.47 -9.55
CA ASN A 206 -19.84 2.08 -9.74
C ASN A 206 -18.64 1.31 -10.28
N ILE A 207 -18.38 0.12 -9.76
CA ILE A 207 -17.40 -0.82 -10.34
C ILE A 207 -18.04 -2.19 -10.53
N SER A 208 -17.79 -2.81 -11.68
CA SER A 208 -18.26 -4.15 -12.00
C SER A 208 -17.14 -4.98 -12.62
N ASP A 209 -16.95 -6.22 -12.14
CA ASP A 209 -16.11 -7.23 -12.76
C ASP A 209 -17.00 -8.19 -13.55
N LEU A 210 -16.92 -8.13 -14.87
CA LEU A 210 -17.72 -8.89 -15.81
C LEU A 210 -16.95 -10.04 -16.46
N ARG A 211 -15.72 -10.35 -15.99
CA ARG A 211 -14.89 -11.39 -16.59
C ARG A 211 -15.44 -12.79 -16.43
N ASP A 212 -16.14 -13.02 -15.31
CA ASP A 212 -16.83 -14.29 -15.03
C ASP A 212 -18.34 -14.02 -15.02
N GLU A 213 -19.04 -14.47 -16.06
CA GLU A 213 -20.49 -14.26 -16.21
C GLU A 213 -21.30 -14.99 -15.12
N GLU A 214 -20.77 -16.08 -14.54
CA GLU A 214 -21.43 -16.83 -13.48
C GLU A 214 -21.22 -16.20 -12.09
N ASN A 215 -20.19 -15.35 -11.93
CA ASN A 215 -19.83 -14.74 -10.65
C ASN A 215 -19.48 -13.25 -10.81
N ILE A 216 -20.42 -12.46 -11.30
CA ILE A 216 -20.25 -11.02 -11.47
C ILE A 216 -20.12 -10.33 -10.12
N LYS A 217 -19.00 -9.63 -9.90
CA LYS A 217 -18.76 -8.78 -8.72
C LYS A 217 -19.19 -7.34 -9.06
N LYS A 218 -19.91 -6.69 -8.13
CA LYS A 218 -20.36 -5.29 -8.28
C LYS A 218 -20.27 -4.57 -6.96
N ALA A 219 -19.87 -3.30 -7.01
CA ALA A 219 -19.94 -2.38 -5.88
C ALA A 219 -20.38 -1.00 -6.35
N GLU A 220 -21.11 -0.31 -5.48
CA GLU A 220 -21.55 1.08 -5.66
C GLU A 220 -21.11 1.89 -4.43
N PHE A 221 -20.51 3.04 -4.66
CA PHE A 221 -20.04 3.95 -3.63
C PHE A 221 -20.64 5.33 -3.83
N HIS A 222 -21.32 5.82 -2.80
CA HIS A 222 -21.90 7.15 -2.77
C HIS A 222 -21.96 7.63 -1.31
N PHE A 223 -21.17 8.64 -0.95
CA PHE A 223 -21.02 9.09 0.44
C PHE A 223 -21.31 10.59 0.58
N GLU A 224 -22.49 10.91 1.12
CA GLU A 224 -22.89 12.29 1.41
C GLU A 224 -22.09 12.90 2.58
N GLY A 225 -21.61 12.09 3.50
CA GLY A 225 -20.85 12.53 4.68
C GLY A 225 -19.36 12.83 4.42
N GLY A 226 -18.85 12.58 3.20
CA GLY A 226 -17.48 12.92 2.82
C GLY A 226 -16.43 12.32 3.78
N LEU A 227 -15.50 13.17 4.25
CA LEU A 227 -14.41 12.75 5.15
C LEU A 227 -14.90 12.23 6.50
N ASN A 228 -16.04 12.67 7.02
CA ASN A 228 -16.62 12.11 8.23
C ASN A 228 -16.93 10.62 8.05
N SER A 229 -17.64 10.28 6.97
CA SER A 229 -17.94 8.89 6.65
C SER A 229 -16.68 8.07 6.39
N PHE A 230 -15.66 8.69 5.84
CA PHE A 230 -14.37 8.03 5.62
C PHE A 230 -13.70 7.65 6.94
N VAL A 231 -13.62 8.58 7.91
CA VAL A 231 -13.06 8.29 9.23
C VAL A 231 -13.91 7.26 9.97
N GLU A 232 -15.24 7.35 9.92
CA GLU A 232 -16.14 6.35 10.52
C GLU A 232 -15.89 4.95 9.95
N TYR A 233 -15.68 4.83 8.65
CA TYR A 233 -15.30 3.59 7.98
C TYR A 233 -13.94 3.06 8.47
N LEU A 234 -12.92 3.93 8.57
CA LEU A 234 -11.58 3.57 9.02
C LEU A 234 -11.52 3.09 10.48
N VAL A 235 -12.44 3.55 11.32
CA VAL A 235 -12.50 3.18 12.75
C VAL A 235 -13.62 2.19 13.09
N GLN A 236 -14.33 1.64 12.10
CA GLN A 236 -15.48 0.76 12.31
C GLN A 236 -15.18 -0.47 13.17
N ASN A 237 -13.94 -0.98 13.11
CA ASN A 237 -13.47 -2.15 13.84
C ASN A 237 -12.59 -1.78 15.06
N LYS A 238 -12.67 -0.53 15.54
CA LYS A 238 -11.86 -0.02 16.66
C LYS A 238 -12.79 0.53 17.75
N GLU A 239 -12.43 0.31 19.00
CA GLU A 239 -13.13 0.93 20.12
C GLU A 239 -12.86 2.43 20.15
N LYS A 240 -13.93 3.24 20.10
CA LYS A 240 -13.88 4.69 19.95
C LYS A 240 -13.89 5.38 21.33
N ILE A 241 -13.06 6.41 21.51
CA ILE A 241 -13.02 7.22 22.75
C ILE A 241 -14.15 8.25 22.76
N HIS A 242 -14.60 8.70 21.60
CA HIS A 242 -15.71 9.64 21.45
C HIS A 242 -16.61 9.23 20.27
N PRO A 243 -17.92 9.56 20.32
CA PRO A 243 -18.93 8.94 19.46
C PRO A 243 -18.85 9.32 17.99
N LYS A 244 -18.40 10.53 17.66
CA LYS A 244 -18.37 11.05 16.29
C LYS A 244 -16.98 11.59 15.96
N PRO A 245 -16.54 11.53 14.67
CA PRO A 245 -15.32 12.22 14.25
C PRO A 245 -15.37 13.72 14.55
N ILE A 246 -14.20 14.30 14.80
CA ILE A 246 -14.02 15.76 14.85
C ILE A 246 -13.75 16.20 13.41
N TYR A 247 -14.58 17.14 12.93
CA TYR A 247 -14.54 17.62 11.56
C TYR A 247 -14.20 19.10 11.50
N ILE A 248 -13.29 19.46 10.62
CA ILE A 248 -12.81 20.80 10.41
C ILE A 248 -12.79 21.07 8.91
N GLU A 249 -13.44 22.12 8.46
CA GLU A 249 -13.46 22.54 7.07
C GLU A 249 -13.26 24.04 6.97
N LYS A 250 -12.52 24.49 5.98
CA LYS A 250 -12.36 25.91 5.66
C LYS A 250 -12.11 26.09 4.17
N ASP A 251 -12.92 26.92 3.57
CA ASP A 251 -12.69 27.46 2.23
C ASP A 251 -11.64 28.58 2.26
N GLY A 252 -10.99 28.82 1.13
CA GLY A 252 -9.99 29.88 0.98
C GLY A 252 -9.08 29.65 -0.22
N ASP A 253 -7.91 30.30 -0.20
CA ASP A 253 -6.88 30.10 -1.24
C ASP A 253 -6.36 28.65 -1.29
N VAL A 254 -6.33 28.00 -0.15
CA VAL A 254 -6.09 26.56 0.02
C VAL A 254 -7.26 26.01 0.82
N PRO A 255 -8.29 25.45 0.18
CA PRO A 255 -9.36 24.73 0.87
C PRO A 255 -8.77 23.54 1.64
N VAL A 256 -9.16 23.42 2.92
CA VAL A 256 -8.68 22.39 3.83
C VAL A 256 -9.86 21.69 4.46
N GLU A 257 -9.87 20.38 4.41
CA GLU A 257 -10.84 19.53 5.06
C GLU A 257 -10.11 18.46 5.88
N VAL A 258 -10.47 18.34 7.15
CA VAL A 258 -9.86 17.40 8.08
C VAL A 258 -10.95 16.70 8.87
N ALA A 259 -10.89 15.39 8.94
CA ALA A 259 -11.70 14.60 9.87
C ALA A 259 -10.79 13.66 10.66
N PHE A 260 -11.05 13.49 11.97
CA PHE A 260 -10.29 12.57 12.79
C PHE A 260 -11.08 12.06 13.99
N GLN A 261 -10.71 10.87 14.45
CA GLN A 261 -11.31 10.24 15.62
C GLN A 261 -10.24 9.52 16.44
N TYR A 262 -10.38 9.58 17.78
CA TYR A 262 -9.52 8.83 18.69
C TYR A 262 -10.15 7.49 19.05
N THR A 263 -9.30 6.48 19.13
CA THR A 263 -9.63 5.11 19.52
C THR A 263 -8.74 4.64 20.67
N THR A 264 -9.07 3.52 21.29
CA THR A 264 -8.23 2.92 22.33
C THR A 264 -6.93 2.31 21.79
N ALA A 265 -6.79 2.16 20.47
CA ALA A 265 -5.57 1.67 19.81
C ALA A 265 -4.34 2.52 20.13
N TYR A 266 -3.16 1.96 19.89
CA TYR A 266 -1.86 2.62 20.10
C TYR A 266 -1.23 3.14 18.81
N SER A 267 -1.77 2.76 17.65
CA SER A 267 -1.27 3.17 16.33
C SER A 267 -1.69 4.59 15.95
N GLU A 268 -0.82 5.30 15.22
CA GLU A 268 -1.11 6.56 14.54
C GLU A 268 -1.45 6.24 13.08
N ASN A 269 -2.67 6.55 12.63
CA ASN A 269 -3.12 6.35 11.26
C ASN A 269 -3.59 7.68 10.69
N ILE A 270 -2.76 8.31 9.87
CA ILE A 270 -3.06 9.59 9.23
C ILE A 270 -2.92 9.43 7.72
N TYR A 271 -4.01 9.63 7.01
CA TYR A 271 -4.08 9.57 5.55
C TYR A 271 -4.19 10.98 5.00
N THR A 272 -3.38 11.28 4.00
CA THR A 272 -3.26 12.64 3.47
C THR A 272 -3.46 12.70 1.98
N PHE A 273 -4.21 13.72 1.55
CA PHE A 273 -4.62 13.88 0.16
C PHE A 273 -4.42 15.31 -0.32
N VAL A 274 -4.01 15.45 -1.56
CA VAL A 274 -3.90 16.73 -2.28
C VAL A 274 -4.64 16.58 -3.61
N ASN A 275 -5.71 17.37 -3.83
CA ASN A 275 -6.56 17.25 -5.01
C ASN A 275 -7.01 15.78 -5.25
N ASN A 276 -7.42 15.08 -4.19
CA ASN A 276 -7.82 13.68 -4.13
C ASN A 276 -6.70 12.65 -4.43
N ILE A 277 -5.46 13.10 -4.63
CA ILE A 277 -4.30 12.22 -4.79
C ILE A 277 -3.76 11.85 -3.41
N ASN A 278 -3.59 10.56 -3.16
CA ASN A 278 -3.01 10.05 -1.91
C ASN A 278 -1.50 10.38 -1.83
N THR A 279 -1.12 11.19 -0.86
CA THR A 279 0.27 11.53 -0.59
C THR A 279 0.83 10.61 0.50
N ILE A 280 1.27 9.42 0.10
CA ILE A 280 1.69 8.35 1.03
C ILE A 280 2.83 8.80 1.96
N GLU A 281 3.74 9.63 1.48
CA GLU A 281 4.85 10.21 2.25
C GLU A 281 4.46 11.53 2.96
N GLY A 282 3.19 11.94 2.87
CA GLY A 282 2.69 13.15 3.49
C GLY A 282 3.16 14.42 2.79
N GLY A 283 3.79 15.31 3.56
CA GLY A 283 4.27 16.61 3.10
C GLY A 283 3.80 17.75 4.00
N THR A 284 3.82 18.98 3.48
CA THR A 284 3.59 20.21 4.25
C THR A 284 2.20 20.28 4.90
N HIS A 285 1.16 19.69 4.30
CA HIS A 285 -0.19 19.63 4.89
C HIS A 285 -0.23 18.69 6.11
N LEU A 286 0.46 17.55 6.05
CA LEU A 286 0.61 16.65 7.20
C LEU A 286 1.39 17.32 8.34
N GLU A 287 2.48 18.01 8.02
CA GLU A 287 3.27 18.76 9.01
C GLU A 287 2.43 19.85 9.67
N GLY A 288 1.63 20.57 8.88
CA GLY A 288 0.70 21.59 9.37
C GLY A 288 -0.33 20.99 10.32
N PHE A 289 -0.96 19.88 9.96
CA PHE A 289 -1.92 19.17 10.80
C PHE A 289 -1.28 18.74 12.13
N LYS A 290 -0.13 18.07 12.09
CA LYS A 290 0.59 17.60 13.29
C LYS A 290 0.97 18.75 14.22
N ARG A 291 1.38 19.88 13.67
CA ARG A 291 1.75 21.09 14.44
C ARG A 291 0.53 21.77 15.08
N GLY A 292 -0.55 21.97 14.30
CA GLY A 292 -1.79 22.57 14.80
C GLY A 292 -2.43 21.74 15.91
N LEU A 293 -2.52 20.43 15.69
CA LEU A 293 -3.04 19.46 16.66
C LEU A 293 -2.23 19.49 17.97
N THR A 294 -0.90 19.47 17.87
CA THR A 294 -0.02 19.46 19.04
C THR A 294 -0.14 20.74 19.85
N LYS A 295 -0.25 21.89 19.19
CA LYS A 295 -0.41 23.17 19.85
C LYS A 295 -1.76 23.27 20.56
N ALA A 296 -2.87 22.99 19.89
CA ALA A 296 -4.22 23.10 20.46
C ALA A 296 -4.40 22.24 21.73
N PHE A 297 -3.97 20.98 21.70
CA PHE A 297 -4.08 20.11 22.87
C PHE A 297 -3.20 20.53 24.05
N ASN A 298 -1.97 21.02 23.80
CA ASN A 298 -1.12 21.52 24.87
C ASN A 298 -1.69 22.80 25.51
N ASP A 299 -2.16 23.74 24.68
CA ASP A 299 -2.75 25.01 25.14
C ASP A 299 -4.00 24.73 26.00
N TYR A 300 -4.90 23.86 25.51
CA TYR A 300 -6.09 23.47 26.26
C TYR A 300 -5.76 22.72 27.57
N ALA A 301 -4.82 21.77 27.54
CA ALA A 301 -4.44 21.01 28.73
C ALA A 301 -3.86 21.89 29.82
N ARG A 302 -3.11 22.93 29.48
CA ARG A 302 -2.58 23.91 30.43
C ARG A 302 -3.67 24.86 30.93
N GLY A 303 -4.48 25.40 30.04
CA GLY A 303 -5.57 26.32 30.38
C GLY A 303 -6.56 25.72 31.37
N HIS A 304 -6.79 24.39 31.30
CA HIS A 304 -7.72 23.66 32.16
C HIS A 304 -7.03 22.90 33.32
N GLY A 305 -5.73 23.10 33.55
CA GLY A 305 -5.00 22.51 34.67
C GLY A 305 -4.81 20.99 34.59
N LEU A 306 -5.01 20.37 33.40
CA LEU A 306 -4.75 18.95 33.15
C LEU A 306 -3.23 18.67 33.08
N LEU A 307 -2.46 19.64 32.66
CA LEU A 307 -1.00 19.70 32.79
C LEU A 307 -0.63 20.81 33.78
N LYS A 308 0.16 20.47 34.80
CA LYS A 308 0.66 21.45 35.79
C LYS A 308 1.85 22.21 35.19
N ASP A 309 2.17 23.40 35.72
CA ASP A 309 3.29 24.22 35.25
C ASP A 309 4.65 23.51 35.22
N LYS A 310 4.83 22.54 36.10
CA LYS A 310 6.06 21.71 36.20
C LYS A 310 6.10 20.54 35.21
N ASP A 311 4.96 20.18 34.64
CA ASP A 311 4.89 19.04 33.72
C ASP A 311 5.43 19.48 32.35
N PRO A 312 6.21 18.61 31.65
CA PRO A 312 6.60 18.91 30.28
C PRO A 312 5.38 18.93 29.35
N ASN A 313 5.47 19.65 28.24
CA ASN A 313 4.46 19.59 27.20
C ASN A 313 4.36 18.17 26.61
N LEU A 314 3.15 17.77 26.26
CA LEU A 314 2.91 16.57 25.48
C LEU A 314 3.62 16.69 24.14
N GLN A 315 4.34 15.67 23.75
CA GLN A 315 4.96 15.60 22.43
C GLN A 315 3.93 15.22 21.37
N GLY A 316 4.20 15.56 20.12
CA GLY A 316 3.28 15.23 19.04
C GLY A 316 2.91 13.75 18.98
N GLU A 317 3.84 12.84 19.32
CA GLU A 317 3.57 11.40 19.38
C GLU A 317 2.59 10.99 20.49
N ASP A 318 2.67 11.65 21.64
CA ASP A 318 1.76 11.39 22.74
C ASP A 318 0.32 11.77 22.34
N ILE A 319 0.20 12.88 21.61
CA ILE A 319 -1.09 13.40 21.14
C ILE A 319 -1.65 12.56 19.98
N ARG A 320 -0.81 11.98 19.16
CA ARG A 320 -1.27 11.19 18.01
C ARG A 320 -1.43 9.70 18.29
N GLU A 321 -1.16 9.23 19.50
CA GLU A 321 -1.45 7.84 19.87
C GLU A 321 -2.95 7.55 19.79
N GLY A 322 -3.34 6.57 18.99
CA GLY A 322 -4.71 6.13 18.77
C GLY A 322 -5.55 7.01 17.87
N ILE A 323 -4.96 8.01 17.20
CA ILE A 323 -5.67 8.83 16.22
C ILE A 323 -5.83 8.09 14.89
N THR A 324 -7.01 8.22 14.31
CA THR A 324 -7.25 7.95 12.89
C THR A 324 -7.74 9.25 12.26
N ALA A 325 -7.02 9.76 11.26
CA ALA A 325 -7.28 11.06 10.65
C ALA A 325 -7.18 11.00 9.11
N VAL A 326 -7.99 11.82 8.45
CA VAL A 326 -7.89 12.11 7.03
C VAL A 326 -7.72 13.61 6.88
N VAL A 327 -6.68 14.02 6.15
CA VAL A 327 -6.35 15.41 5.86
C VAL A 327 -6.38 15.60 4.35
N SER A 328 -7.30 16.41 3.85
CA SER A 328 -7.44 16.73 2.44
C SER A 328 -7.24 18.23 2.22
N VAL A 329 -6.42 18.57 1.25
CA VAL A 329 -6.21 19.96 0.82
C VAL A 329 -6.40 20.07 -0.68
N LYS A 330 -6.90 21.23 -1.13
CA LYS A 330 -6.96 21.56 -2.54
C LYS A 330 -5.97 22.67 -2.84
N VAL A 331 -5.08 22.44 -3.77
CA VAL A 331 -3.97 23.35 -4.13
C VAL A 331 -4.01 23.59 -5.63
N LYS A 332 -4.05 24.84 -6.06
CA LYS A 332 -4.13 25.21 -7.49
C LYS A 332 -2.90 24.75 -8.27
N GLU A 333 -1.71 24.89 -7.68
CA GLU A 333 -0.43 24.52 -8.28
C GLU A 333 0.36 23.68 -7.28
N PRO A 334 0.02 22.39 -7.10
CA PRO A 334 0.72 21.55 -6.16
C PRO A 334 2.12 21.18 -6.69
N GLN A 335 3.10 21.34 -5.80
CA GLN A 335 4.48 20.96 -6.03
C GLN A 335 4.73 19.63 -5.31
N PHE A 336 4.92 18.56 -6.07
CA PHE A 336 5.20 17.25 -5.52
C PHE A 336 6.69 16.92 -5.61
N GLU A 337 7.19 16.17 -4.63
CA GLU A 337 8.50 15.54 -4.73
C GLU A 337 8.37 14.30 -5.63
N GLY A 338 8.73 14.44 -6.93
CA GLY A 338 8.71 13.35 -7.92
C GLY A 338 7.39 13.15 -8.66
N GLN A 339 7.45 12.35 -9.73
CA GLN A 339 6.33 12.07 -10.65
C GLN A 339 5.21 11.26 -10.00
N THR A 340 5.52 10.43 -9.02
CA THR A 340 4.55 9.59 -8.30
C THR A 340 3.67 10.35 -7.31
N LYS A 341 3.87 11.67 -7.15
CA LYS A 341 3.06 12.60 -6.35
C LYS A 341 2.90 12.18 -4.88
N THR A 342 3.88 11.48 -4.31
CA THR A 342 3.81 10.88 -2.97
C THR A 342 3.93 11.88 -1.83
N LYS A 343 4.51 13.06 -2.08
CA LYS A 343 4.77 14.07 -1.04
C LYS A 343 4.56 15.50 -1.54
N LEU A 344 3.82 16.30 -0.76
CA LEU A 344 3.56 17.72 -1.08
C LEU A 344 4.69 18.61 -0.58
N GLY A 345 5.23 19.48 -1.45
CA GLY A 345 6.32 20.42 -1.15
C GLY A 345 5.93 21.87 -0.90
N ASN A 346 4.70 22.30 -1.23
CA ASN A 346 4.25 23.70 -1.09
C ASN A 346 4.39 24.22 0.35
N SER A 347 5.37 25.08 0.62
CA SER A 347 5.72 25.53 1.98
C SER A 347 4.61 26.34 2.70
N ASN A 348 3.82 27.12 1.96
CA ASN A 348 2.71 27.92 2.49
C ASN A 348 1.58 27.06 3.09
N VAL A 349 1.34 25.86 2.58
CA VAL A 349 0.25 24.98 3.01
C VAL A 349 0.40 24.59 4.48
N SER A 350 1.62 24.32 4.97
CA SER A 350 1.86 23.96 6.38
C SER A 350 1.36 25.03 7.36
N GLY A 351 1.55 26.31 7.04
CA GLY A 351 1.07 27.42 7.88
C GLY A 351 -0.45 27.50 7.92
N VAL A 352 -1.08 27.41 6.75
CA VAL A 352 -2.55 27.48 6.61
C VAL A 352 -3.23 26.35 7.39
N VAL A 353 -2.79 25.12 7.18
CA VAL A 353 -3.36 23.95 7.87
C VAL A 353 -3.13 24.03 9.39
N ALA A 354 -1.94 24.43 9.83
CA ALA A 354 -1.63 24.52 11.25
C ALA A 354 -2.49 25.56 11.99
N SER A 355 -2.70 26.74 11.41
CA SER A 355 -3.55 27.77 12.00
C SER A 355 -5.00 27.29 12.07
N LEU A 356 -5.52 26.79 10.95
CA LEU A 356 -6.89 26.32 10.89
C LEU A 356 -7.19 25.22 11.92
N VAL A 357 -6.34 24.20 11.99
CA VAL A 357 -6.51 23.08 12.92
C VAL A 357 -6.41 23.56 14.37
N ASN A 358 -5.45 24.43 14.68
CA ASN A 358 -5.31 25.01 16.02
C ASN A 358 -6.58 25.77 16.44
N ASP A 359 -7.08 26.67 15.59
CA ASP A 359 -8.18 27.56 15.92
C ASP A 359 -9.51 26.80 16.03
N ALA A 360 -9.81 25.94 15.05
CA ALA A 360 -11.02 25.14 15.05
C ALA A 360 -11.04 24.11 16.20
N LEU A 361 -9.90 23.44 16.45
CA LEU A 361 -9.83 22.45 17.52
C LEU A 361 -9.89 23.13 18.91
N SER A 362 -9.29 24.30 19.10
CA SER A 362 -9.42 25.07 20.35
C SER A 362 -10.89 25.37 20.66
N THR A 363 -11.63 25.86 19.65
CA THR A 363 -13.07 26.12 19.79
C THR A 363 -13.84 24.82 20.12
N PHE A 364 -13.57 23.74 19.38
CA PHE A 364 -14.23 22.45 19.60
C PHE A 364 -14.01 21.91 21.02
N LEU A 365 -12.78 22.03 21.55
CA LEU A 365 -12.44 21.51 22.89
C LEU A 365 -13.15 22.29 23.99
N GLU A 366 -13.33 23.62 23.83
CA GLU A 366 -14.11 24.45 24.75
C GLU A 366 -15.61 24.09 24.73
N GLU A 367 -16.15 23.81 23.55
CA GLU A 367 -17.55 23.39 23.38
C GLU A 367 -17.81 21.95 23.84
N ASN A 368 -16.79 21.08 23.83
CA ASN A 368 -16.89 19.65 24.13
C ASN A 368 -15.88 19.20 25.21
N PRO A 369 -15.96 19.75 26.45
CA PRO A 369 -14.95 19.49 27.50
C PRO A 369 -14.84 18.02 27.89
N GLY A 370 -15.94 17.26 27.81
CA GLY A 370 -15.94 15.81 28.09
C GLY A 370 -15.09 15.02 27.09
N VAL A 371 -15.20 15.34 25.80
CA VAL A 371 -14.39 14.75 24.72
C VAL A 371 -12.93 15.16 24.88
N GLY A 372 -12.67 16.46 25.10
CA GLY A 372 -11.32 16.99 25.31
C GLY A 372 -10.60 16.30 26.47
N LYS A 373 -11.30 16.11 27.61
CA LYS A 373 -10.75 15.41 28.76
C LYS A 373 -10.42 13.95 28.46
N ALA A 374 -11.32 13.22 27.81
CA ALA A 374 -11.10 11.80 27.47
C ALA A 374 -9.90 11.62 26.54
N ILE A 375 -9.76 12.46 25.52
CA ILE A 375 -8.60 12.44 24.62
C ILE A 375 -7.31 12.79 25.36
N LEU A 376 -7.31 13.84 26.18
CA LEU A 376 -6.12 14.25 26.93
C LEU A 376 -5.68 13.25 28.00
N GLU A 377 -6.59 12.55 28.64
CA GLU A 377 -6.26 11.45 29.56
C GLU A 377 -5.48 10.34 28.82
N LYS A 378 -5.88 9.99 27.57
CA LYS A 378 -5.12 9.08 26.75
C LYS A 378 -3.75 9.64 26.40
N CYS A 379 -3.66 10.88 25.95
CA CYS A 379 -2.38 11.52 25.58
C CYS A 379 -1.39 11.59 26.77
N ILE A 380 -1.88 11.90 27.98
CA ILE A 380 -1.07 11.91 29.20
C ILE A 380 -0.56 10.51 29.54
N ASN A 381 -1.42 9.48 29.39
CA ASN A 381 -1.02 8.09 29.59
C ASN A 381 0.01 7.64 28.53
N ALA A 382 -0.13 8.08 27.28
CA ALA A 382 0.85 7.84 26.23
C ALA A 382 2.21 8.48 26.58
N SER A 383 2.22 9.73 27.05
CA SER A 383 3.44 10.42 27.48
C SER A 383 4.17 9.67 28.61
N ARG A 384 3.44 9.22 29.63
CA ARG A 384 4.01 8.42 30.71
C ARG A 384 4.60 7.10 30.21
N ALA A 385 3.92 6.43 29.29
CA ALA A 385 4.39 5.21 28.68
C ALA A 385 5.68 5.43 27.86
N ARG A 386 5.71 6.49 27.08
CA ARG A 386 6.88 6.88 26.29
C ARG A 386 8.10 7.16 27.17
N GLU A 387 7.91 7.86 28.29
CA GLU A 387 9.00 8.11 29.24
C GLU A 387 9.51 6.81 29.88
N ALA A 388 8.59 5.89 30.23
CA ALA A 388 8.97 4.58 30.75
C ALA A 388 9.74 3.76 29.69
N ALA A 389 9.28 3.77 28.44
CA ALA A 389 9.97 3.12 27.31
C ALA A 389 11.37 3.71 27.07
N ARG A 390 11.52 5.04 27.16
CA ARG A 390 12.83 5.70 27.04
C ARG A 390 13.81 5.27 28.13
N LYS A 391 13.34 5.25 29.39
CA LYS A 391 14.16 4.78 30.52
C LYS A 391 14.58 3.32 30.34
N ALA A 392 13.66 2.46 29.91
CA ALA A 392 13.95 1.06 29.63
C ALA A 392 15.00 0.90 28.51
N ARG A 393 14.86 1.64 27.42
CA ARG A 393 15.83 1.66 26.32
C ARG A 393 17.23 2.11 26.77
N GLU A 394 17.30 3.17 27.58
CA GLU A 394 18.58 3.66 28.11
C GLU A 394 19.26 2.60 28.99
N LEU A 395 18.49 1.85 29.80
CA LEU A 395 19.03 0.75 30.61
C LEU A 395 19.55 -0.40 29.75
N VAL A 396 18.82 -0.79 28.71
CA VAL A 396 19.28 -1.81 27.74
C VAL A 396 20.53 -1.34 27.02
N ARG A 397 20.56 -0.09 26.54
CA ARG A 397 21.73 0.49 25.86
C ARG A 397 22.96 0.59 26.76
N ARG A 398 22.79 0.89 28.05
CA ARG A 398 23.90 0.88 29.02
C ARG A 398 24.43 -0.53 29.26
N LYS A 399 23.54 -1.54 29.36
CA LYS A 399 23.95 -2.95 29.47
C LYS A 399 24.71 -3.41 28.22
N SER A 400 24.22 -3.09 27.02
CA SER A 400 24.90 -3.46 25.77
C SER A 400 26.20 -2.69 25.52
N ALA A 401 26.35 -1.48 26.06
CA ALA A 401 27.61 -0.71 25.96
C ALA A 401 28.70 -1.23 26.92
N LEU A 402 28.31 -1.93 28.00
CA LEU A 402 29.21 -2.58 28.93
C LEU A 402 29.60 -4.01 28.48
N GLU A 403 28.74 -4.65 27.71
CA GLU A 403 28.97 -5.94 27.08
C GLU A 403 29.29 -5.67 25.59
N THR A 404 30.57 -5.58 25.26
CA THR A 404 31.12 -5.36 23.92
C THR A 404 30.36 -6.16 22.86
N SER A 405 29.67 -5.49 21.94
CA SER A 405 29.13 -5.99 20.64
C SER A 405 28.47 -7.38 20.64
N THR A 406 27.53 -7.66 21.50
CA THR A 406 26.84 -8.95 21.43
C THR A 406 25.56 -8.85 20.61
N LEU A 407 25.64 -9.42 19.41
CA LEU A 407 24.48 -9.92 18.67
C LEU A 407 23.63 -10.81 19.58
N PRO A 408 22.31 -10.92 19.35
CA PRO A 408 21.46 -11.81 20.14
C PRO A 408 22.10 -13.20 20.25
N GLY A 409 22.25 -13.72 21.46
CA GLY A 409 23.01 -14.96 21.71
C GLY A 409 22.53 -16.20 20.95
N LYS A 410 21.32 -16.13 20.35
CA LYS A 410 20.78 -17.18 19.48
C LYS A 410 20.98 -16.92 17.97
N LEU A 411 21.40 -15.72 17.57
CA LEU A 411 21.67 -15.40 16.16
C LEU A 411 22.92 -16.11 15.68
N ALA A 412 22.78 -16.97 14.69
CA ALA A 412 23.91 -17.47 13.93
C ALA A 412 24.16 -16.54 12.73
N ASP A 413 25.04 -15.56 12.88
CA ASP A 413 25.31 -14.54 11.86
C ASP A 413 26.06 -15.12 10.65
N CYS A 414 26.06 -14.39 9.53
CA CYS A 414 26.83 -14.68 8.33
C CYS A 414 28.18 -13.93 8.34
N SER A 415 29.11 -14.35 7.49
CA SER A 415 30.45 -13.77 7.42
C SER A 415 30.53 -12.50 6.57
N SER A 416 29.70 -12.37 5.53
CA SER A 416 29.61 -11.16 4.70
C SER A 416 29.07 -9.98 5.52
N LYS A 417 29.55 -8.79 5.20
CA LYS A 417 29.10 -7.51 5.78
C LYS A 417 28.38 -6.62 4.78
N ASN A 418 28.21 -7.10 3.54
CA ASN A 418 27.44 -6.40 2.53
C ASN A 418 25.94 -6.71 2.70
N PRO A 419 25.10 -5.74 3.12
CA PRO A 419 23.67 -6.00 3.33
C PRO A 419 22.95 -6.51 2.09
N GLU A 420 23.34 -6.07 0.89
CA GLU A 420 22.70 -6.47 -0.37
C GLU A 420 22.83 -7.97 -0.66
N GLU A 421 23.93 -8.59 -0.21
CA GLU A 421 24.19 -10.02 -0.33
C GLU A 421 23.59 -10.83 0.82
N CYS A 422 23.47 -10.20 2.00
CA CYS A 422 23.11 -10.89 3.23
C CYS A 422 21.60 -11.05 3.39
N GLU A 423 21.22 -12.18 3.97
CA GLU A 423 19.83 -12.47 4.31
C GLU A 423 19.73 -13.11 5.70
N VAL A 424 18.65 -12.80 6.42
CA VAL A 424 18.37 -13.41 7.72
C VAL A 424 17.09 -14.21 7.66
N TYR A 425 17.16 -15.47 8.07
CA TYR A 425 15.99 -16.32 8.29
C TYR A 425 15.55 -16.21 9.75
N ILE A 426 14.32 -15.78 9.96
CA ILE A 426 13.63 -15.82 11.25
C ILE A 426 12.87 -17.13 11.28
N VAL A 427 13.35 -18.07 12.09
CA VAL A 427 12.92 -19.47 12.07
C VAL A 427 12.11 -19.80 13.31
N GLU A 428 11.00 -20.50 13.14
CA GLU A 428 10.20 -20.99 14.25
C GLU A 428 10.87 -22.15 14.96
N GLY A 429 11.11 -21.97 16.26
CA GLY A 429 11.64 -23.01 17.15
C GLY A 429 13.14 -23.29 17.03
N ASP A 430 13.66 -23.93 18.09
CA ASP A 430 15.08 -24.28 18.18
C ASP A 430 15.42 -25.51 17.31
N SER A 431 14.46 -26.42 17.07
CA SER A 431 14.67 -27.64 16.25
C SER A 431 14.92 -27.27 14.79
N ALA A 432 13.96 -26.55 14.17
CA ALA A 432 14.13 -26.06 12.81
C ALA A 432 15.30 -25.08 12.66
N GLY A 433 15.52 -24.24 13.68
CA GLY A 433 16.69 -23.38 13.78
C GLY A 433 18.02 -24.15 13.78
N GLY A 434 18.05 -25.34 14.37
CA GLY A 434 19.22 -26.23 14.37
C GLY A 434 19.53 -26.77 12.97
N SER A 435 18.52 -27.32 12.27
CA SER A 435 18.65 -27.79 10.89
C SER A 435 19.06 -26.65 9.94
N ALA A 436 18.42 -25.48 10.07
CA ALA A 436 18.73 -24.29 9.26
C ALA A 436 20.19 -23.81 9.48
N LYS A 437 20.67 -23.79 10.73
CA LYS A 437 22.07 -23.42 11.06
C LYS A 437 23.08 -24.36 10.42
N GLN A 438 22.77 -25.65 10.29
CA GLN A 438 23.65 -26.63 9.68
C GLN A 438 23.60 -26.56 8.16
N GLY A 439 22.39 -26.41 7.55
CA GLY A 439 22.17 -26.42 6.11
C GLY A 439 22.53 -25.12 5.40
N ARG A 440 22.59 -23.98 6.10
CA ARG A 440 22.76 -22.64 5.49
C ARG A 440 24.09 -22.42 4.79
N ASP A 441 24.18 -21.52 3.87
CA ASP A 441 25.44 -20.90 3.44
C ASP A 441 25.87 -19.85 4.46
N ARG A 442 26.97 -20.14 5.17
CA ARG A 442 27.50 -19.29 6.22
C ARG A 442 28.07 -17.97 5.71
N LYS A 443 28.28 -17.85 4.41
CA LYS A 443 28.83 -16.63 3.82
C LYS A 443 27.82 -15.49 3.88
N PHE A 444 26.55 -15.74 3.53
CA PHE A 444 25.55 -14.69 3.37
C PHE A 444 24.24 -14.96 4.12
N GLN A 445 24.00 -16.17 4.64
CA GLN A 445 22.77 -16.50 5.37
C GLN A 445 22.98 -16.48 6.88
N ALA A 446 22.14 -15.70 7.58
CA ALA A 446 22.04 -15.69 9.03
C ALA A 446 20.76 -16.39 9.49
N ILE A 447 20.80 -17.06 10.66
CA ILE A 447 19.65 -17.75 11.25
C ILE A 447 19.34 -17.19 12.63
N LEU A 448 18.11 -16.74 12.82
CA LEU A 448 17.56 -16.28 14.09
C LEU A 448 16.40 -17.19 14.52
N PRO A 449 16.60 -18.18 15.39
CA PRO A 449 15.50 -18.97 15.93
C PRO A 449 14.66 -18.15 16.90
N LEU A 450 13.33 -18.26 16.78
CA LEU A 450 12.37 -17.73 17.73
C LEU A 450 11.89 -18.84 18.66
N TRP A 451 11.61 -18.49 19.92
CA TRP A 451 11.05 -19.43 20.88
C TRP A 451 9.65 -19.02 21.31
N GLY A 452 8.68 -19.78 20.84
CA GLY A 452 7.27 -19.58 21.14
C GLY A 452 6.68 -18.31 20.53
N LYS A 453 5.39 -18.09 20.76
CA LYS A 453 4.62 -16.99 20.19
C LYS A 453 5.15 -15.63 20.67
N MET A 454 5.24 -14.69 19.75
CA MET A 454 5.68 -13.33 20.02
C MET A 454 4.56 -12.48 20.61
N LEU A 455 4.92 -11.31 21.16
CA LEU A 455 3.96 -10.32 21.62
C LEU A 455 3.11 -9.82 20.44
N ASN A 456 1.80 -9.83 20.61
CA ASN A 456 0.90 -9.14 19.68
C ASN A 456 1.03 -7.62 19.89
N VAL A 457 1.73 -6.97 18.97
CA VAL A 457 2.02 -5.54 19.05
C VAL A 457 0.81 -4.66 18.76
N GLU A 458 -0.23 -5.19 18.10
CA GLU A 458 -1.49 -4.47 17.90
C GLU A 458 -2.19 -4.12 19.20
N LYS A 459 -2.09 -5.03 20.21
CA LYS A 459 -2.65 -4.88 21.55
C LYS A 459 -1.66 -4.36 22.60
N SER A 460 -0.50 -3.88 22.18
CA SER A 460 0.58 -3.63 23.13
C SER A 460 1.16 -2.23 22.97
N ARG A 461 1.41 -1.59 24.11
CA ARG A 461 2.07 -0.28 24.17
C ARG A 461 3.55 -0.41 23.82
N ALA A 462 4.13 0.67 23.30
CA ALA A 462 5.53 0.72 22.85
C ALA A 462 6.55 0.32 23.94
N ASP A 463 6.31 0.67 25.23
CA ASP A 463 7.17 0.30 26.34
C ASP A 463 7.30 -1.23 26.52
N LYS A 464 6.20 -1.97 26.31
CA LYS A 464 6.20 -3.43 26.37
C LYS A 464 6.96 -4.06 25.19
N ILE A 465 6.92 -3.43 24.02
CA ILE A 465 7.60 -3.90 22.82
C ILE A 465 9.12 -3.81 22.98
N TYR A 466 9.62 -2.67 23.47
CA TYR A 466 11.05 -2.48 23.72
C TYR A 466 11.60 -3.42 24.81
N ASN A 467 10.77 -3.83 25.77
CA ASN A 467 11.17 -4.74 26.85
C ASN A 467 10.87 -6.22 26.57
N ASN A 468 10.35 -6.55 25.38
CA ASN A 468 9.96 -7.92 25.08
C ASN A 468 11.15 -8.76 24.65
N ASP A 469 11.47 -9.81 25.41
CA ASP A 469 12.63 -10.69 25.20
C ASP A 469 12.61 -11.40 23.82
N LYS A 470 11.45 -11.56 23.20
CA LYS A 470 11.31 -12.23 21.92
C LYS A 470 11.42 -11.27 20.72
N LEU A 471 11.02 -10.00 20.89
CA LEU A 471 11.12 -8.98 19.85
C LEU A 471 12.51 -8.34 19.81
N GLN A 472 13.17 -8.17 20.95
CA GLN A 472 14.53 -7.60 21.02
C GLN A 472 15.53 -8.29 20.08
N PRO A 473 15.62 -9.63 20.01
CA PRO A 473 16.52 -10.30 19.07
C PRO A 473 16.25 -9.95 17.61
N VAL A 474 14.96 -9.80 17.22
CA VAL A 474 14.58 -9.40 15.85
C VAL A 474 15.02 -7.96 15.57
N ILE A 475 14.76 -7.04 16.51
CA ILE A 475 15.16 -5.62 16.39
C ILE A 475 16.68 -5.49 16.23
N LEU A 476 17.44 -6.20 17.07
CA LEU A 476 18.91 -6.18 17.05
C LEU A 476 19.48 -6.85 15.80
N ALA A 477 18.88 -7.94 15.33
CA ALA A 477 19.32 -8.63 14.13
C ALA A 477 19.11 -7.74 12.89
N VAL A 478 17.93 -7.14 12.70
CA VAL A 478 17.67 -6.22 11.59
C VAL A 478 18.61 -5.00 11.63
N GLY A 479 18.88 -4.47 12.82
CA GLY A 479 19.86 -3.41 13.05
C GLY A 479 19.41 -2.00 12.69
N ALA A 480 18.24 -1.83 12.12
CA ALA A 480 17.69 -0.56 11.61
C ALA A 480 16.88 0.25 12.65
N GLY A 481 16.74 -0.23 13.88
CA GLY A 481 15.85 0.37 14.89
C GLY A 481 14.39 0.03 14.67
N ILE A 482 13.48 0.70 15.38
CA ILE A 482 12.02 0.53 15.23
C ILE A 482 11.27 1.87 15.38
N GLY A 483 10.08 1.96 14.80
CA GLY A 483 9.23 3.14 14.88
C GLY A 483 9.92 4.37 14.29
N LYS A 484 10.06 5.42 15.09
CA LYS A 484 10.72 6.68 14.67
C LYS A 484 12.24 6.59 14.51
N ASP A 485 12.86 5.65 15.24
CA ASP A 485 14.29 5.44 15.16
C ASP A 485 14.67 4.49 14.01
N PHE A 486 13.67 4.03 13.25
CA PHE A 486 13.91 3.14 12.12
C PHE A 486 14.62 3.89 10.98
N ASP A 487 15.75 3.36 10.57
CA ASP A 487 16.58 3.90 9.50
C ASP A 487 16.97 2.77 8.54
N ILE A 488 16.35 2.74 7.37
CA ILE A 488 16.55 1.68 6.37
C ILE A 488 18.00 1.60 5.89
N SER A 489 18.76 2.71 5.94
CA SER A 489 20.17 2.71 5.54
C SER A 489 21.07 1.90 6.48
N LYS A 490 20.59 1.55 7.68
CA LYS A 490 21.30 0.77 8.69
C LYS A 490 20.93 -0.70 8.71
N ILE A 491 20.16 -1.15 7.75
CA ILE A 491 19.74 -2.56 7.63
C ILE A 491 20.97 -3.45 7.49
N ARG A 492 21.00 -4.57 8.22
CA ARG A 492 22.12 -5.53 8.18
C ARG A 492 21.95 -6.60 7.12
N TYR A 493 20.73 -6.87 6.70
CA TYR A 493 20.36 -7.92 5.74
C TYR A 493 19.41 -7.37 4.70
N GLY A 494 19.74 -7.51 3.43
CA GLY A 494 18.90 -7.08 2.31
C GLY A 494 17.59 -7.88 2.19
N LYS A 495 17.58 -9.11 2.76
CA LYS A 495 16.36 -9.91 2.87
C LYS A 495 16.12 -10.35 4.31
N VAL A 496 14.91 -10.12 4.80
CA VAL A 496 14.39 -10.66 6.06
C VAL A 496 13.34 -11.71 5.70
N ILE A 497 13.67 -12.96 5.94
CA ILE A 497 12.88 -14.10 5.48
C ILE A 497 12.22 -14.76 6.68
N ILE A 498 10.90 -14.81 6.70
CA ILE A 498 10.12 -15.52 7.72
C ILE A 498 9.99 -16.97 7.27
N MET A 499 10.47 -17.90 8.09
CA MET A 499 10.40 -19.34 7.85
C MET A 499 9.71 -20.00 9.04
N ALA A 500 8.42 -20.28 8.89
CA ALA A 500 7.56 -20.87 9.90
C ALA A 500 6.94 -22.18 9.38
N ASP A 501 6.55 -23.04 10.31
CA ASP A 501 5.89 -24.31 10.02
C ASP A 501 4.61 -24.13 9.20
N ALA A 502 4.22 -25.14 8.47
CA ALA A 502 3.01 -25.13 7.62
C ALA A 502 1.72 -25.42 8.40
N ASP A 503 1.73 -25.25 9.72
CA ASP A 503 0.61 -25.46 10.62
C ASP A 503 -0.05 -24.13 11.07
N VAL A 504 -1.06 -24.26 11.92
CA VAL A 504 -1.82 -23.10 12.46
C VAL A 504 -0.98 -22.21 13.37
N ASP A 505 -0.02 -22.77 14.10
CA ASP A 505 0.87 -22.03 14.99
C ASP A 505 1.91 -21.24 14.18
N GLY A 506 2.50 -21.85 13.14
CA GLY A 506 3.38 -21.17 12.20
C GLY A 506 2.68 -20.05 11.43
N ALA A 507 1.44 -20.25 11.00
CA ALA A 507 0.62 -19.21 10.40
C ALA A 507 0.39 -18.03 11.36
N HIS A 508 0.15 -18.31 12.65
CA HIS A 508 0.01 -17.28 13.68
C HIS A 508 1.31 -16.52 13.94
N ILE A 509 2.46 -17.22 14.04
CA ILE A 509 3.78 -16.58 14.21
C ILE A 509 4.11 -15.68 13.02
N ARG A 510 3.83 -16.13 11.81
CA ARG A 510 3.95 -15.33 10.58
C ARG A 510 3.12 -14.06 10.65
N THR A 511 1.86 -14.16 11.07
CA THR A 511 0.96 -13.01 11.22
C THR A 511 1.45 -12.03 12.29
N LEU A 512 1.96 -12.52 13.43
CA LEU A 512 2.54 -11.68 14.48
C LEU A 512 3.78 -10.91 14.00
N LEU A 513 4.67 -11.57 13.24
CA LEU A 513 5.85 -10.93 12.65
C LEU A 513 5.46 -9.88 11.60
N LEU A 514 4.52 -10.20 10.73
CA LEU A 514 4.03 -9.25 9.73
C LEU A 514 3.36 -8.04 10.40
N THR A 515 2.57 -8.25 11.47
CA THR A 515 1.99 -7.16 12.27
C THR A 515 3.09 -6.27 12.86
N PHE A 516 4.15 -6.88 13.42
CA PHE A 516 5.28 -6.15 13.98
C PHE A 516 6.02 -5.34 12.91
N PHE A 517 6.33 -5.92 11.76
CA PHE A 517 6.99 -5.20 10.66
C PHE A 517 6.10 -4.08 10.11
N PHE A 518 4.81 -4.33 9.92
CA PHE A 518 3.87 -3.32 9.45
C PHE A 518 3.75 -2.13 10.40
N ARG A 519 3.66 -2.36 11.71
CA ARG A 519 3.48 -1.31 12.72
C ARG A 519 4.75 -0.56 13.08
N TYR A 520 5.90 -1.23 13.10
CA TYR A 520 7.14 -0.69 13.67
C TYR A 520 8.33 -0.63 12.71
N MET A 521 8.28 -1.32 11.58
CA MET A 521 9.34 -1.36 10.57
C MET A 521 8.75 -1.28 9.14
N ARG A 522 7.72 -0.48 8.96
CA ARG A 522 6.96 -0.37 7.71
C ARG A 522 7.84 -0.12 6.48
N PRO A 523 8.88 0.75 6.51
CA PRO A 523 9.78 0.94 5.36
C PRO A 523 10.48 -0.35 4.91
N LEU A 524 10.61 -1.36 5.79
CA LEU A 524 11.18 -2.65 5.42
C LEU A 524 10.29 -3.41 4.41
N ILE A 525 8.97 -3.28 4.55
CA ILE A 525 7.99 -3.85 3.61
C ILE A 525 7.95 -3.01 2.33
N GLU A 526 7.87 -1.70 2.46
CA GLU A 526 7.79 -0.75 1.33
C GLU A 526 9.00 -0.85 0.39
N ASN A 527 10.19 -1.08 0.94
CA ASN A 527 11.42 -1.32 0.16
C ASN A 527 11.54 -2.76 -0.34
N GLY A 528 10.60 -3.65 0.01
CA GLY A 528 10.58 -5.03 -0.46
C GLY A 528 11.66 -5.92 0.12
N ASN A 529 12.04 -5.70 1.38
CA ASN A 529 13.04 -6.49 2.09
C ASN A 529 12.45 -7.70 2.84
N VAL A 530 11.11 -7.81 2.96
CA VAL A 530 10.45 -8.88 3.72
C VAL A 530 9.97 -9.98 2.79
N TYR A 531 10.26 -11.23 3.15
CA TYR A 531 9.90 -12.42 2.38
C TYR A 531 9.32 -13.51 3.29
N LEU A 532 8.48 -14.37 2.71
CA LEU A 532 8.01 -15.61 3.31
C LEU A 532 8.67 -16.77 2.58
N ALA A 533 9.35 -17.65 3.31
CA ALA A 533 9.84 -18.90 2.75
C ALA A 533 8.69 -19.88 2.61
N GLN A 534 8.67 -20.62 1.51
CA GLN A 534 7.68 -21.65 1.24
C GLN A 534 8.38 -23.02 1.22
N PRO A 535 8.38 -23.75 2.35
CA PRO A 535 8.86 -25.12 2.38
C PRO A 535 7.88 -26.04 1.67
N PRO A 536 8.34 -27.22 1.16
CA PRO A 536 7.44 -28.20 0.56
C PRO A 536 6.50 -28.83 1.61
N LEU A 537 5.28 -29.12 1.18
CA LEU A 537 4.28 -29.83 1.99
C LEU A 537 4.46 -31.35 1.92
N TYR A 538 4.93 -31.86 0.77
CA TYR A 538 5.06 -33.30 0.52
C TYR A 538 6.40 -33.62 -0.12
N LYS A 539 6.87 -34.81 0.20
CA LYS A 539 7.98 -35.50 -0.45
C LYS A 539 7.52 -36.84 -0.99
N LEU A 540 7.77 -37.06 -2.27
CA LEU A 540 7.57 -38.35 -2.93
C LEU A 540 8.91 -39.06 -3.10
N SER A 541 9.01 -40.31 -2.63
CA SER A 541 10.24 -41.09 -2.70
C SER A 541 9.99 -42.49 -3.23
N LYS A 542 10.91 -42.97 -4.07
CA LYS A 542 10.91 -44.38 -4.57
C LYS A 542 12.35 -44.81 -4.75
N LYS A 543 12.65 -46.03 -4.39
CA LYS A 543 14.00 -46.61 -4.57
C LYS A 543 14.45 -46.51 -6.04
N GLY A 544 15.56 -45.82 -6.30
CA GLY A 544 16.11 -45.60 -7.64
C GLY A 544 15.52 -44.42 -8.40
N MET A 545 14.74 -43.60 -7.76
CA MET A 545 14.20 -42.32 -8.27
C MET A 545 14.72 -41.18 -7.42
N GLN A 546 14.93 -40.02 -8.02
CA GLN A 546 15.21 -38.80 -7.29
C GLN A 546 13.94 -38.38 -6.51
N ASP A 547 14.10 -37.89 -5.30
CA ASP A 547 12.99 -37.38 -4.49
C ASP A 547 12.30 -36.20 -5.19
N VAL A 548 10.96 -36.20 -5.17
CA VAL A 548 10.15 -35.11 -5.74
C VAL A 548 9.48 -34.36 -4.60
N TYR A 549 9.69 -33.05 -4.54
CA TYR A 549 9.08 -32.19 -3.54
C TYR A 549 7.88 -31.45 -4.14
N CYS A 550 6.76 -31.43 -3.42
CA CYS A 550 5.53 -30.76 -3.83
C CYS A 550 5.17 -29.68 -2.79
N TYR A 551 4.90 -28.48 -3.26
CA TYR A 551 4.65 -27.29 -2.43
C TYR A 551 3.16 -27.03 -2.21
N THR A 552 2.31 -27.61 -3.08
CA THR A 552 0.85 -27.52 -3.01
C THR A 552 0.21 -28.89 -3.22
N ASP A 553 -1.09 -29.00 -2.90
CA ASP A 553 -1.86 -30.23 -3.21
C ASP A 553 -2.00 -30.44 -4.72
N ASP A 554 -2.04 -29.35 -5.49
CA ASP A 554 -2.08 -29.41 -6.95
C ASP A 554 -0.75 -29.94 -7.53
N ASP A 555 0.40 -29.53 -6.97
CA ASP A 555 1.71 -30.08 -7.33
C ASP A 555 1.76 -31.58 -7.06
N LEU A 556 1.22 -32.02 -5.92
CA LEU A 556 1.14 -33.44 -5.57
C LEU A 556 0.30 -34.21 -6.58
N ALA A 557 -0.86 -33.66 -6.97
CA ALA A 557 -1.74 -34.29 -7.97
C ALA A 557 -1.05 -34.37 -9.35
N ASN A 558 -0.36 -33.30 -9.75
CA ASN A 558 0.37 -33.29 -11.02
C ASN A 558 1.58 -34.22 -11.01
N ALA A 559 2.34 -34.29 -9.91
CA ALA A 559 3.44 -35.24 -9.77
C ALA A 559 2.97 -36.70 -9.91
N PHE A 560 1.80 -37.02 -9.36
CA PHE A 560 1.24 -38.39 -9.57
C PHE A 560 0.83 -38.63 -11.01
N LYS A 561 0.32 -37.66 -11.75
CA LYS A 561 0.03 -37.80 -13.18
C LYS A 561 1.30 -38.08 -13.98
N GLU A 562 2.35 -37.33 -13.74
CA GLU A 562 3.66 -37.51 -14.40
C GLU A 562 4.28 -38.89 -14.08
N LEU A 563 4.16 -39.34 -12.83
CA LEU A 563 4.63 -40.68 -12.43
C LEU A 563 3.83 -41.79 -13.08
N ALA A 564 2.52 -41.65 -13.23
CA ALA A 564 1.66 -42.58 -13.94
C ALA A 564 2.01 -42.69 -15.43
N GLU A 565 2.32 -41.58 -16.09
CA GLU A 565 2.81 -41.54 -17.47
C GLU A 565 4.14 -42.32 -17.65
N LYS A 566 4.99 -42.29 -16.60
CA LYS A 566 6.24 -43.08 -16.54
C LYS A 566 6.03 -44.54 -16.10
N GLY A 567 4.78 -44.98 -15.98
CA GLY A 567 4.42 -46.35 -15.57
C GLY A 567 4.61 -46.66 -14.09
N ILE A 568 4.70 -45.63 -13.25
CA ILE A 568 4.85 -45.75 -11.79
C ILE A 568 3.49 -45.52 -11.12
N SER A 569 2.96 -46.60 -10.48
CA SER A 569 1.69 -46.49 -9.75
C SER A 569 1.89 -45.81 -8.37
N ARG A 570 0.82 -45.18 -7.86
CA ARG A 570 0.81 -44.49 -6.57
C ARG A 570 1.29 -45.35 -5.41
N ASP A 571 0.94 -46.67 -5.41
CA ASP A 571 1.29 -47.61 -4.35
C ASP A 571 2.79 -47.95 -4.30
N GLN A 572 3.55 -47.59 -5.35
CA GLN A 572 5.00 -47.82 -5.44
C GLN A 572 5.81 -46.62 -4.92
N VAL A 573 5.15 -45.52 -4.55
CA VAL A 573 5.76 -44.27 -4.14
C VAL A 573 5.45 -44.00 -2.67
N GLY A 574 6.49 -43.83 -1.86
CA GLY A 574 6.35 -43.37 -0.49
C GLY A 574 6.00 -41.87 -0.47
N ILE A 575 4.96 -41.52 0.28
CA ILE A 575 4.53 -40.16 0.48
C ILE A 575 4.87 -39.77 1.91
N GLN A 576 5.68 -38.74 2.08
CA GLN A 576 5.91 -38.10 3.38
C GLN A 576 5.25 -36.72 3.34
N ARG A 577 4.35 -36.45 4.29
CA ARG A 577 3.80 -35.11 4.53
C ARG A 577 4.61 -34.45 5.63
N TYR A 578 5.15 -33.28 5.37
CA TYR A 578 5.83 -32.47 6.38
C TYR A 578 4.81 -31.64 7.17
N LYS A 579 4.81 -31.80 8.49
CA LYS A 579 3.99 -30.99 9.40
C LYS A 579 4.76 -29.79 9.94
N GLY A 580 6.09 -29.88 10.01
CA GLY A 580 6.95 -28.81 10.46
C GLY A 580 8.36 -28.92 9.90
N LEU A 581 9.07 -27.80 9.90
CA LEU A 581 10.47 -27.65 9.44
C LEU A 581 11.45 -28.51 10.23
N GLY A 582 11.11 -28.84 11.48
CA GLY A 582 11.91 -29.73 12.33
C GLY A 582 11.97 -31.18 11.88
N GLU A 583 11.10 -31.59 10.96
CA GLU A 583 11.11 -32.92 10.35
C GLU A 583 12.09 -33.04 9.17
N MET A 584 12.60 -31.89 8.69
CA MET A 584 13.56 -31.83 7.60
C MET A 584 14.99 -31.88 8.14
N ASN A 585 15.83 -32.71 7.52
CA ASN A 585 17.25 -32.66 7.79
C ASN A 585 17.89 -31.42 7.13
N PRO A 586 19.14 -31.06 7.50
CA PRO A 586 19.79 -29.85 6.98
C PRO A 586 19.92 -29.80 5.46
N GLU A 587 20.17 -30.92 4.81
CA GLU A 587 20.33 -31.03 3.35
C GLU A 587 18.97 -30.80 2.64
N GLN A 588 17.91 -31.44 3.13
CA GLN A 588 16.56 -31.24 2.60
C GLN A 588 16.11 -29.78 2.74
N LEU A 589 16.37 -29.16 3.91
CA LEU A 589 16.00 -27.78 4.14
C LEU A 589 16.78 -26.82 3.24
N TRP A 590 18.06 -27.11 2.99
CA TRP A 590 18.86 -26.38 2.02
C TRP A 590 18.27 -26.48 0.62
N GLU A 591 18.18 -27.70 0.09
CA GLU A 591 17.76 -27.97 -1.30
C GLU A 591 16.38 -27.39 -1.66
N THR A 592 15.46 -27.36 -0.68
CA THR A 592 14.06 -27.00 -0.97
C THR A 592 13.69 -25.57 -0.58
N THR A 593 14.37 -24.99 0.44
CA THR A 593 13.88 -23.79 1.10
C THR A 593 14.93 -22.69 1.26
N MET A 594 16.23 -23.04 1.25
CA MET A 594 17.29 -22.08 1.53
C MET A 594 18.24 -21.81 0.36
N ASP A 595 18.39 -22.74 -0.56
CA ASP A 595 19.21 -22.58 -1.76
C ASP A 595 18.63 -21.48 -2.67
N PRO A 596 19.37 -20.40 -2.95
CA PRO A 596 18.88 -19.30 -3.79
C PRO A 596 18.44 -19.73 -5.20
N GLU A 597 18.99 -20.84 -5.73
CA GLU A 597 18.66 -21.32 -7.09
C GLU A 597 17.36 -22.10 -7.15
N HIS A 598 16.93 -22.73 -6.04
CA HIS A 598 15.79 -23.65 -6.04
C HIS A 598 14.63 -23.25 -5.12
N ARG A 599 14.88 -22.39 -4.13
CA ARG A 599 13.89 -22.00 -3.13
C ARG A 599 12.76 -21.14 -3.70
N ILE A 600 11.59 -21.23 -3.09
CA ILE A 600 10.46 -20.37 -3.37
C ILE A 600 10.35 -19.32 -2.23
N LEU A 601 10.47 -18.04 -2.59
CA LEU A 601 10.24 -16.92 -1.68
C LEU A 601 9.08 -16.07 -2.18
N ILE A 602 8.10 -15.86 -1.30
CA ILE A 602 7.00 -14.93 -1.56
C ILE A 602 7.41 -13.57 -1.01
N LYS A 603 7.57 -12.60 -1.88
CA LYS A 603 7.85 -11.21 -1.48
C LYS A 603 6.60 -10.59 -0.86
N VAL A 604 6.77 -10.03 0.34
CA VAL A 604 5.69 -9.28 0.99
C VAL A 604 5.62 -7.89 0.37
N THR A 605 4.48 -7.59 -0.24
CA THR A 605 4.19 -6.28 -0.83
C THR A 605 3.05 -5.63 -0.08
N MET A 606 2.99 -4.31 -0.14
CA MET A 606 1.90 -3.53 0.42
C MET A 606 1.41 -2.57 -0.67
N GLU A 607 0.29 -2.91 -1.28
CA GLU A 607 -0.31 -2.11 -2.34
C GLU A 607 -1.28 -1.07 -1.77
N ASP A 608 -2.01 -1.44 -0.72
CA ASP A 608 -3.00 -0.62 -0.03
C ASP A 608 -2.75 -0.62 1.49
N ALA A 609 -2.27 0.52 2.00
CA ALA A 609 -1.97 0.69 3.42
C ALA A 609 -3.23 0.74 4.30
N ILE A 610 -4.35 1.22 3.77
CA ILE A 610 -5.62 1.31 4.49
C ILE A 610 -6.21 -0.08 4.66
N LYS A 611 -6.22 -0.87 3.58
CA LYS A 611 -6.66 -2.28 3.63
C LYS A 611 -5.78 -3.09 4.58
N ALA A 612 -4.46 -2.93 4.52
CA ALA A 612 -3.54 -3.61 5.42
C ALA A 612 -3.81 -3.24 6.89
N ASP A 613 -3.98 -1.95 7.22
CA ASP A 613 -4.35 -1.49 8.57
C ASP A 613 -5.65 -2.12 9.05
N SER A 614 -6.68 -2.11 8.21
CA SER A 614 -7.99 -2.70 8.53
C SER A 614 -7.89 -4.20 8.82
N ILE A 615 -7.13 -4.95 8.00
CA ILE A 615 -6.94 -6.40 8.18
C ILE A 615 -6.15 -6.70 9.46
N PHE A 616 -5.04 -5.99 9.72
CA PHE A 616 -4.28 -6.20 10.95
C PHE A 616 -5.11 -5.83 12.19
N THR A 617 -5.88 -4.75 12.16
CA THR A 617 -6.80 -4.38 13.24
C THR A 617 -7.89 -5.44 13.44
N LEU A 618 -8.48 -5.94 12.36
CA LEU A 618 -9.52 -6.97 12.40
C LEU A 618 -9.00 -8.29 12.99
N LEU A 619 -7.86 -8.78 12.49
CA LEU A 619 -7.32 -10.08 12.89
C LEU A 619 -6.62 -10.03 14.25
N MET A 620 -5.91 -8.96 14.55
CA MET A 620 -4.99 -8.85 15.69
C MET A 620 -5.45 -7.87 16.76
N GLY A 621 -6.48 -7.05 16.50
CA GLY A 621 -7.03 -6.06 17.42
C GLY A 621 -7.85 -6.66 18.58
N ASP A 622 -8.35 -5.80 19.47
CA ASP A 622 -9.09 -6.21 20.68
C ASP A 622 -10.52 -6.63 20.40
N GLU A 623 -11.17 -6.07 19.38
CA GLU A 623 -12.56 -6.37 19.02
C GLU A 623 -12.71 -7.82 18.54
N ILE A 624 -13.61 -8.57 19.20
CA ILE A 624 -13.83 -10.00 18.94
C ILE A 624 -14.87 -10.19 17.84
N GLU A 625 -15.97 -9.43 17.89
CA GLU A 625 -17.13 -9.65 17.02
C GLU A 625 -16.82 -9.44 15.51
N PRO A 626 -16.08 -8.38 15.11
CA PRO A 626 -15.68 -8.23 13.71
C PRO A 626 -14.82 -9.39 13.21
N ARG A 627 -13.92 -9.90 14.05
CA ARG A 627 -13.06 -11.05 13.71
C ARG A 627 -13.88 -12.34 13.57
N ARG A 628 -14.83 -12.56 14.46
CA ARG A 628 -15.75 -13.71 14.40
C ARG A 628 -16.55 -13.70 13.10
N LYS A 629 -17.13 -12.56 12.75
CA LYS A 629 -17.88 -12.38 11.51
C LYS A 629 -17.01 -12.66 10.28
N PHE A 630 -15.78 -12.13 10.27
CA PHE A 630 -14.82 -12.40 9.20
C PHE A 630 -14.52 -13.89 9.03
N ILE A 631 -14.33 -14.63 10.15
CA ILE A 631 -14.09 -16.08 10.13
C ILE A 631 -15.32 -16.81 9.56
N GLU A 632 -16.52 -16.46 10.01
CA GLU A 632 -17.78 -17.06 9.55
C GLU A 632 -18.00 -16.84 8.05
N GLU A 633 -17.78 -15.63 7.56
CA GLU A 633 -17.94 -15.27 6.14
C GLU A 633 -16.92 -15.97 5.22
N ASN A 634 -15.70 -16.20 5.71
CA ASN A 634 -14.60 -16.78 4.94
C ASN A 634 -14.40 -18.29 5.18
N ALA A 635 -15.15 -18.91 6.08
CA ALA A 635 -15.03 -20.34 6.42
C ALA A 635 -15.14 -21.27 5.21
N LYS A 636 -15.96 -20.91 4.23
CA LYS A 636 -16.16 -21.68 2.99
C LYS A 636 -14.92 -21.75 2.08
N PHE A 637 -13.97 -20.83 2.25
CA PHE A 637 -12.74 -20.78 1.44
C PHE A 637 -11.57 -21.53 2.09
N VAL A 638 -11.75 -22.02 3.31
CA VAL A 638 -10.70 -22.78 4.02
C VAL A 638 -10.59 -24.16 3.38
N LYS A 639 -9.46 -24.44 2.75
CA LYS A 639 -9.18 -25.72 2.08
C LYS A 639 -8.51 -26.75 3.00
N ASN A 640 -7.77 -26.30 4.01
CA ASN A 640 -6.99 -27.16 4.91
C ASN A 640 -7.41 -26.91 6.36
N LEU A 641 -8.39 -27.67 6.84
CA LEU A 641 -8.67 -27.77 8.27
C LEU A 641 -7.75 -28.85 8.84
N ASP A 642 -6.91 -28.49 9.80
CA ASP A 642 -6.14 -29.44 10.61
C ASP A 642 -7.10 -30.02 11.67
N ILE A 643 -7.88 -31.04 11.28
CA ILE A 643 -8.83 -31.77 12.12
C ILE A 643 -8.19 -33.06 12.58
#